data_fff0b9368b6976ce02cdf21e4001f953
#
_entry.id   fff0b9368b6976ce02cdf21e4001f953
#
_cell.length_a   1.000
_cell.length_b   1.000
_cell.length_c   1.000
_cell.angle_alpha   90.00
_cell.angle_beta   90.00
_cell.angle_gamma   90.00
#
_symmetry.space_group_name_H-M   'P 1'
#
loop_
_entity.id
_entity.type
_entity.pdbx_description
1 polymer ?
#
loop_
_entity_poly.entity_id
_entity_poly.type
_entity_poly.pdbx_seq_one_letter_code
_entity_poly.pdbx_strand_id
1 'polypeptide(L)'
;MTGNELRQAYLNFFESKGHLKQESYSLVPDNDPSLLLIGAGMAPLKPFFTGKLVPPCTRITTSQKSIRTGDIENVGRTARHHTFFEMLGNFSFGDYFKKEAIHWAWEFLTEVIKLDKEKLYVTVYPDDQEAYDTWHNEIGLPESHISRLEDNFWEIGEGPCGPDSEIFYDLGPERGCDDPNCAPGCDCDRFLEIWNLVFTQFNRTAEGTYEPLAKKNIDTGAGLERLASVLQNKESNFETDLIFPIIEATAKKAGVTYHTDASTDISLKVIADHIRAIVALIADGVLPSNEGRGYVLRRILRRAVRHGRLLGIQGPFLVPLVDIVVDILGGAITNIVEKQDFVKRVVANEEERFNQTLASGLDMLSQLLDTLKADGATTVPGQDVFKLYDTYGFPWELTEEIAHEAGFTIDQAGFESAMNEQRTRAREAREDVDAKVATPDITHLSNEHISDDESATASTVLLIGEGAKAIDRAEDGQDVTIIVKTTPFHAEGGGQLGDTGFIVGPLGKVEVHTAKKLPEGTTYHVGTVVEGSISVNDEVTFAVDVERRQHMARNHTATHLLHAALRSVLGTHVNQAGSLVTPDYLRFDFTHFSPVTAEELQTITNMVNEQILRASTLEVETMSIDAAKAQGAMALFGEKYGSEVRVVSVPEFSIELCGGSHVENTGFIGQFRITSEGGIGSGVRRIEAVTGKAALALAQQEEQTVKSVAALVKAKPQEVVGKVQQVLDHAKAVERELEQVKKELNSGNLDGVLAGQFTVGDVTAVVASVPVSDMGELRDMADMVRDKIGSGVVLLGAAGGDKVNFVCMATKDVVGKGIHCGNIVKAAAQAAGGNGGGRPDMAQAGGKDPAAMDQALAAGKETIQSMVG
;
A
#
# COMPACT_ATOMS: atom_id res chain seq x y z
N MET A 1 -21.68 27.25 -23.51
CA MET A 1 -22.22 26.07 -22.81
C MET A 1 -21.15 25.54 -21.91
N THR A 2 -21.44 25.32 -20.63
CA THR A 2 -20.50 24.69 -19.68
C THR A 2 -20.39 23.18 -19.95
N GLY A 3 -19.34 22.55 -19.48
CA GLY A 3 -19.18 21.09 -19.60
C GLY A 3 -20.31 20.31 -18.91
N ASN A 4 -20.81 20.79 -17.77
CA ASN A 4 -21.95 20.20 -17.09
C ASN A 4 -23.26 20.33 -17.88
N GLU A 5 -23.50 21.48 -18.52
CA GLU A 5 -24.65 21.69 -19.41
C GLU A 5 -24.53 20.80 -20.66
N LEU A 6 -23.34 20.65 -21.22
CA LEU A 6 -23.10 19.78 -22.39
C LEU A 6 -23.38 18.31 -22.04
N ARG A 7 -22.88 17.81 -20.93
CA ARG A 7 -23.16 16.45 -20.45
C ARG A 7 -24.67 16.21 -20.32
N GLN A 8 -25.35 17.15 -19.68
CA GLN A 8 -26.81 17.04 -19.50
C GLN A 8 -27.58 17.13 -20.82
N ALA A 9 -27.17 18.00 -21.74
CA ALA A 9 -27.76 18.10 -23.06
C ALA A 9 -27.63 16.81 -23.86
N TYR A 10 -26.47 16.15 -23.82
CA TYR A 10 -26.24 14.86 -24.45
C TYR A 10 -27.16 13.76 -23.89
N LEU A 11 -27.17 13.61 -22.57
CA LEU A 11 -27.97 12.59 -21.90
C LEU A 11 -29.48 12.81 -22.17
N ASN A 12 -29.95 14.04 -22.10
CA ASN A 12 -31.36 14.38 -22.38
C ASN A 12 -31.73 14.16 -23.86
N PHE A 13 -30.79 14.46 -24.78
CA PHE A 13 -31.02 14.22 -26.19
C PHE A 13 -31.25 12.73 -26.49
N PHE A 14 -30.38 11.86 -26.00
CA PHE A 14 -30.51 10.41 -26.19
C PHE A 14 -31.69 9.82 -25.40
N GLU A 15 -32.01 10.34 -24.22
CA GLU A 15 -33.23 9.99 -23.50
C GLU A 15 -34.47 10.30 -24.38
N SER A 16 -34.50 11.44 -25.11
CA SER A 16 -35.58 11.77 -26.05
C SER A 16 -35.67 10.82 -27.27
N LYS A 17 -34.57 10.13 -27.60
CA LYS A 17 -34.49 9.07 -28.59
C LYS A 17 -34.83 7.68 -28.05
N GLY A 18 -35.29 7.58 -26.78
CA GLY A 18 -35.71 6.36 -26.12
C GLY A 18 -34.59 5.57 -25.44
N HIS A 19 -33.47 6.18 -25.15
CA HIS A 19 -32.39 5.54 -24.38
C HIS A 19 -32.65 5.63 -22.87
N LEU A 20 -32.35 4.56 -22.18
CA LEU A 20 -32.26 4.57 -20.69
C LEU A 20 -31.03 5.37 -20.29
N LYS A 21 -31.23 6.43 -19.50
CA LYS A 21 -30.14 7.16 -18.89
C LYS A 21 -29.52 6.34 -17.76
N GLN A 22 -28.30 5.91 -17.95
CA GLN A 22 -27.54 5.10 -16.99
C GLN A 22 -26.48 5.94 -16.30
N GLU A 23 -26.38 5.84 -14.97
CA GLU A 23 -25.27 6.43 -14.23
C GLU A 23 -23.93 5.81 -14.65
N SER A 24 -22.86 6.57 -14.46
CA SER A 24 -21.49 6.09 -14.72
C SER A 24 -21.18 4.86 -13.89
N TYR A 25 -20.73 3.79 -14.53
CA TYR A 25 -20.20 2.62 -13.83
C TYR A 25 -18.92 2.94 -13.08
N SER A 26 -18.56 2.06 -12.14
CA SER A 26 -17.26 2.12 -11.45
C SER A 26 -16.09 2.03 -12.44
N LEU A 27 -14.97 2.69 -12.13
CA LEU A 27 -13.70 2.51 -12.84
C LEU A 27 -13.10 1.12 -12.63
N VAL A 28 -13.55 0.41 -11.58
CA VAL A 28 -13.14 -0.98 -11.31
C VAL A 28 -14.08 -1.91 -12.08
N PRO A 29 -13.56 -2.71 -13.04
CA PRO A 29 -14.38 -3.65 -13.80
C PRO A 29 -15.03 -4.69 -12.88
N ASP A 30 -16.31 -5.01 -13.13
CA ASP A 30 -17.00 -6.10 -12.46
C ASP A 30 -16.83 -7.39 -13.28
N ASN A 31 -16.18 -8.41 -12.68
CA ASN A 31 -16.01 -9.75 -13.27
C ASN A 31 -15.31 -9.80 -14.65
N ASP A 32 -14.53 -8.81 -15.03
CA ASP A 32 -13.69 -8.86 -16.25
C ASP A 32 -12.19 -8.83 -15.89
N PRO A 33 -11.51 -9.99 -15.84
CA PRO A 33 -10.09 -10.08 -15.52
C PRO A 33 -9.18 -9.56 -16.64
N SER A 34 -9.71 -9.34 -17.85
CA SER A 34 -8.95 -8.82 -18.97
C SER A 34 -8.67 -7.32 -18.86
N LEU A 35 -9.43 -6.61 -18.03
CA LEU A 35 -9.31 -5.16 -17.83
C LEU A 35 -8.84 -4.82 -16.42
N LEU A 36 -7.80 -3.98 -16.34
CA LEU A 36 -7.35 -3.45 -15.06
C LEU A 36 -8.29 -2.35 -14.57
N LEU A 37 -8.65 -1.42 -15.45
CA LEU A 37 -9.53 -0.28 -15.20
C LEU A 37 -10.44 -0.06 -16.41
N ILE A 38 -11.58 0.58 -16.20
CA ILE A 38 -12.49 0.95 -17.28
C ILE A 38 -11.92 2.13 -18.07
N GLY A 39 -11.63 1.90 -19.36
CA GLY A 39 -11.06 2.89 -20.27
C GLY A 39 -11.98 3.31 -21.44
N ALA A 40 -13.22 2.77 -21.48
CA ALA A 40 -14.20 3.08 -22.54
C ALA A 40 -15.63 2.89 -22.01
N GLY A 41 -16.58 3.58 -22.62
CA GLY A 41 -18.00 3.51 -22.25
C GLY A 41 -18.63 2.13 -22.41
N MET A 42 -18.17 1.38 -23.40
CA MET A 42 -18.66 0.03 -23.71
C MET A 42 -18.17 -1.04 -22.72
N ALA A 43 -17.00 -0.84 -22.09
CA ALA A 43 -16.35 -1.87 -21.29
C ALA A 43 -17.25 -2.51 -20.20
N PRO A 44 -18.00 -1.74 -19.38
CA PRO A 44 -18.93 -2.33 -18.44
C PRO A 44 -20.17 -2.97 -19.08
N LEU A 45 -20.47 -2.64 -20.35
CA LEU A 45 -21.63 -3.14 -21.09
C LEU A 45 -21.31 -4.38 -21.96
N LYS A 46 -20.06 -4.82 -22.01
CA LYS A 46 -19.58 -5.95 -22.80
C LYS A 46 -20.45 -7.23 -22.74
N PRO A 47 -21.00 -7.64 -21.57
CA PRO A 47 -21.88 -8.79 -21.49
C PRO A 47 -23.19 -8.64 -22.28
N PHE A 48 -23.70 -7.41 -22.44
CA PHE A 48 -24.90 -7.12 -23.23
C PHE A 48 -24.63 -7.20 -24.73
N PHE A 49 -23.48 -6.71 -25.19
CA PHE A 49 -23.04 -6.80 -26.58
C PHE A 49 -22.87 -8.25 -27.05
N THR A 50 -22.32 -9.09 -26.18
CA THR A 50 -22.11 -10.53 -26.49
C THR A 50 -23.35 -11.38 -26.27
N GLY A 51 -24.44 -10.83 -25.72
CA GLY A 51 -25.67 -11.56 -25.40
C GLY A 51 -25.54 -12.51 -24.19
N LYS A 52 -24.47 -12.41 -23.42
CA LYS A 52 -24.30 -13.16 -22.14
C LYS A 52 -25.31 -12.73 -21.09
N LEU A 53 -25.68 -11.45 -21.10
CA LEU A 53 -26.70 -10.87 -20.23
C LEU A 53 -27.75 -10.13 -21.07
N VAL A 54 -28.98 -10.06 -20.55
CA VAL A 54 -30.05 -9.27 -21.15
C VAL A 54 -29.92 -7.83 -20.64
N PRO A 55 -29.79 -6.80 -21.52
CA PRO A 55 -29.72 -5.42 -21.07
C PRO A 55 -31.05 -4.97 -20.45
N PRO A 56 -31.04 -4.02 -19.50
CA PRO A 56 -32.26 -3.47 -18.90
C PRO A 56 -33.11 -2.69 -19.89
N CYS A 57 -32.48 -2.19 -20.96
CA CYS A 57 -33.12 -1.56 -22.10
C CYS A 57 -32.27 -1.80 -23.35
N THR A 58 -32.90 -1.92 -24.54
CA THR A 58 -32.15 -2.09 -25.80
C THR A 58 -31.36 -0.85 -26.21
N ARG A 59 -31.62 0.30 -25.59
CA ARG A 59 -30.93 1.56 -25.81
C ARG A 59 -30.46 2.11 -24.45
N ILE A 60 -29.18 2.39 -24.32
CA ILE A 60 -28.60 2.99 -23.10
C ILE A 60 -27.80 4.23 -23.50
N THR A 61 -27.82 5.26 -22.65
CA THR A 61 -26.90 6.41 -22.74
C THR A 61 -26.27 6.69 -21.39
N THR A 62 -24.97 7.04 -21.37
CA THR A 62 -24.24 7.35 -20.16
C THR A 62 -23.11 8.36 -20.41
N SER A 63 -22.68 9.05 -19.35
CA SER A 63 -21.39 9.73 -19.29
C SER A 63 -20.46 8.90 -18.43
N GLN A 64 -19.66 8.04 -19.08
CA GLN A 64 -18.83 7.07 -18.39
C GLN A 64 -17.47 7.65 -18.00
N LYS A 65 -17.14 7.60 -16.70
CA LYS A 65 -15.75 7.81 -16.20
C LYS A 65 -14.81 6.82 -16.87
N SER A 66 -13.71 7.32 -17.40
CA SER A 66 -12.72 6.47 -18.08
C SER A 66 -11.30 6.82 -17.63
N ILE A 67 -10.47 5.79 -17.47
CA ILE A 67 -9.03 5.92 -17.15
C ILE A 67 -8.21 5.27 -18.26
N ARG A 68 -7.29 6.05 -18.83
CA ARG A 68 -6.26 5.58 -19.78
C ARG A 68 -4.89 6.04 -19.32
N THR A 69 -3.96 5.11 -19.17
CA THR A 69 -2.59 5.39 -18.70
C THR A 69 -1.52 5.10 -19.75
N GLY A 70 -1.89 4.57 -20.91
CA GLY A 70 -0.97 4.34 -22.02
C GLY A 70 -0.25 5.62 -22.46
N ASP A 71 -0.99 6.74 -22.50
CA ASP A 71 -0.50 8.04 -22.94
C ASP A 71 -0.17 9.02 -21.81
N ILE A 72 0.10 8.52 -20.59
CA ILE A 72 0.31 9.37 -19.41
C ILE A 72 1.44 10.40 -19.62
N GLU A 73 2.42 10.09 -20.45
CA GLU A 73 3.56 10.94 -20.75
C GLU A 73 3.20 12.13 -21.67
N ASN A 74 2.12 11.97 -22.45
CA ASN A 74 1.56 13.00 -23.30
C ASN A 74 0.65 13.99 -22.55
N VAL A 75 0.23 13.64 -21.32
CA VAL A 75 -0.59 14.50 -20.46
C VAL A 75 0.16 15.79 -20.13
N GLY A 76 -0.47 16.93 -20.43
CA GLY A 76 0.10 18.26 -20.26
C GLY A 76 0.99 18.74 -21.41
N ARG A 77 1.49 17.83 -22.26
CA ARG A 77 2.31 18.14 -23.43
C ARG A 77 1.49 18.36 -24.69
N THR A 78 0.41 17.62 -24.85
CA THR A 78 -0.56 17.78 -25.94
C THR A 78 -1.82 18.50 -25.45
N ALA A 79 -2.63 18.98 -26.35
CA ALA A 79 -3.87 19.68 -26.04
C ALA A 79 -5.01 18.74 -25.61
N ARG A 80 -4.91 17.43 -25.92
CA ARG A 80 -6.05 16.50 -25.95
C ARG A 80 -5.92 15.23 -25.07
N HIS A 81 -4.70 14.86 -24.60
CA HIS A 81 -4.50 13.64 -23.83
C HIS A 81 -4.76 13.82 -22.34
N HIS A 82 -5.51 12.88 -21.76
CA HIS A 82 -5.88 12.85 -20.35
C HIS A 82 -5.71 11.46 -19.77
N THR A 83 -5.39 11.39 -18.48
CA THR A 83 -5.47 10.15 -17.71
C THR A 83 -6.92 9.84 -17.36
N PHE A 84 -7.68 10.84 -16.92
CA PHE A 84 -9.11 10.76 -16.60
C PHE A 84 -9.91 11.64 -17.54
N PHE A 85 -10.98 11.07 -18.11
CA PHE A 85 -11.93 11.82 -18.93
C PHE A 85 -13.33 11.21 -18.85
N GLU A 86 -14.33 11.97 -19.28
CA GLU A 86 -15.70 11.46 -19.39
C GLU A 86 -16.00 11.12 -20.83
N MET A 87 -16.45 9.89 -21.07
CA MET A 87 -16.90 9.41 -22.38
C MET A 87 -18.43 9.43 -22.44
N LEU A 88 -18.98 10.31 -23.24
CA LEU A 88 -20.41 10.35 -23.55
C LEU A 88 -20.72 9.25 -24.54
N GLY A 89 -21.62 8.34 -24.19
CA GLY A 89 -21.92 7.17 -25.00
C GLY A 89 -23.42 6.96 -25.21
N ASN A 90 -23.79 6.54 -26.41
CA ASN A 90 -25.09 5.97 -26.72
C ASN A 90 -24.92 4.59 -27.35
N PHE A 91 -25.66 3.62 -26.82
CA PHE A 91 -25.49 2.21 -27.09
C PHE A 91 -26.80 1.60 -27.59
N SER A 92 -26.68 0.67 -28.57
CA SER A 92 -27.81 -0.12 -29.10
C SER A 92 -27.47 -1.60 -29.00
N PHE A 93 -28.38 -2.37 -28.43
CA PHE A 93 -28.26 -3.83 -28.32
C PHE A 93 -29.21 -4.52 -29.26
N GLY A 94 -28.90 -4.45 -30.57
CA GLY A 94 -29.70 -5.02 -31.64
C GLY A 94 -31.02 -4.29 -31.91
N ASP A 95 -31.08 -2.99 -31.63
CA ASP A 95 -32.27 -2.15 -31.88
C ASP A 95 -32.08 -1.25 -33.12
N TYR A 96 -31.16 -0.27 -33.05
CA TYR A 96 -30.77 0.55 -34.17
C TYR A 96 -29.31 0.30 -34.59
N PHE A 97 -28.93 0.80 -35.81
CA PHE A 97 -27.57 0.58 -36.30
C PHE A 97 -27.00 1.87 -36.95
N LYS A 98 -26.11 1.76 -37.93
CA LYS A 98 -25.32 2.86 -38.52
C LYS A 98 -26.11 4.09 -38.86
N LYS A 99 -27.20 3.90 -39.59
CA LYS A 99 -28.00 5.01 -40.14
C LYS A 99 -28.51 5.92 -39.01
N GLU A 100 -29.19 5.37 -38.03
CA GLU A 100 -29.73 6.13 -36.91
C GLU A 100 -28.61 6.75 -36.10
N ALA A 101 -27.52 6.00 -35.82
CA ALA A 101 -26.39 6.49 -35.08
C ALA A 101 -25.76 7.72 -35.74
N ILE A 102 -25.50 7.67 -37.04
CA ILE A 102 -24.93 8.78 -37.80
C ILE A 102 -25.88 9.98 -37.82
N HIS A 103 -27.16 9.76 -38.08
CA HIS A 103 -28.14 10.86 -38.11
C HIS A 103 -28.29 11.56 -36.76
N TRP A 104 -28.33 10.79 -35.65
CA TRP A 104 -28.44 11.37 -34.31
C TRP A 104 -27.15 12.05 -33.86
N ALA A 105 -26.01 11.53 -34.26
CA ALA A 105 -24.75 12.23 -33.98
C ALA A 105 -24.69 13.57 -34.70
N TRP A 106 -25.04 13.59 -35.97
CA TRP A 106 -25.12 14.83 -36.77
C TRP A 106 -26.16 15.83 -36.22
N GLU A 107 -27.37 15.36 -35.89
CA GLU A 107 -28.40 16.18 -35.26
C GLU A 107 -27.94 16.80 -33.95
N PHE A 108 -27.31 15.99 -33.08
CA PHE A 108 -26.78 16.50 -31.81
C PHE A 108 -25.75 17.60 -32.05
N LEU A 109 -24.75 17.34 -32.89
CA LEU A 109 -23.63 18.27 -33.12
C LEU A 109 -24.12 19.58 -33.79
N THR A 110 -25.05 19.49 -34.77
CA THR A 110 -25.40 20.65 -35.63
C THR A 110 -26.65 21.39 -35.17
N GLU A 111 -27.62 20.71 -34.56
CA GLU A 111 -28.89 21.32 -34.16
C GLU A 111 -28.99 21.55 -32.64
N VAL A 112 -28.42 20.66 -31.81
CA VAL A 112 -28.49 20.80 -30.36
C VAL A 112 -27.37 21.69 -29.83
N ILE A 113 -26.12 21.34 -30.12
CA ILE A 113 -24.95 22.10 -29.63
C ILE A 113 -24.41 23.10 -30.66
N LYS A 114 -24.96 23.07 -31.90
CA LYS A 114 -24.77 24.05 -32.94
C LYS A 114 -23.32 24.31 -33.38
N LEU A 115 -22.57 23.23 -33.57
CA LEU A 115 -21.25 23.33 -34.18
C LEU A 115 -21.35 23.73 -35.64
N ASP A 116 -20.32 24.41 -36.14
CA ASP A 116 -20.23 24.83 -37.51
C ASP A 116 -20.05 23.60 -38.43
N LYS A 117 -21.05 23.38 -39.31
CA LYS A 117 -21.10 22.24 -40.25
C LYS A 117 -19.93 22.20 -41.22
N GLU A 118 -19.41 23.37 -41.61
CA GLU A 118 -18.25 23.49 -42.53
C GLU A 118 -16.91 23.06 -41.88
N LYS A 119 -16.89 22.92 -40.57
CA LYS A 119 -15.71 22.48 -39.81
C LYS A 119 -15.78 21.02 -39.38
N LEU A 120 -16.86 20.32 -39.73
CA LEU A 120 -17.03 18.91 -39.40
C LEU A 120 -16.49 18.02 -40.52
N TYR A 121 -15.61 17.10 -40.19
CA TYR A 121 -15.04 16.10 -41.06
C TYR A 121 -15.29 14.71 -40.47
N VAL A 122 -15.31 13.69 -41.30
CA VAL A 122 -15.51 12.31 -40.84
C VAL A 122 -14.51 11.37 -41.50
N THR A 123 -14.23 10.29 -40.77
CA THR A 123 -13.50 9.16 -41.33
C THR A 123 -14.40 7.92 -41.36
N VAL A 124 -14.15 6.99 -42.28
CA VAL A 124 -14.86 5.72 -42.37
C VAL A 124 -13.88 4.60 -42.72
N TYR A 125 -14.16 3.39 -42.32
CA TYR A 125 -13.41 2.22 -42.75
C TYR A 125 -13.51 2.04 -44.27
N PRO A 126 -12.44 1.69 -45.00
CA PRO A 126 -12.43 1.65 -46.47
C PRO A 126 -13.53 0.81 -47.07
N ASP A 127 -13.85 -0.33 -46.50
CA ASP A 127 -14.88 -1.27 -46.99
C ASP A 127 -16.30 -0.96 -46.46
N ASP A 128 -16.46 0.05 -45.59
CA ASP A 128 -17.77 0.42 -45.03
C ASP A 128 -18.52 1.40 -45.91
N GLN A 129 -19.02 0.86 -47.04
CA GLN A 129 -19.78 1.68 -48.02
C GLN A 129 -21.10 2.18 -47.42
N GLU A 130 -21.73 1.46 -46.49
CA GLU A 130 -22.99 1.89 -45.85
C GLU A 130 -22.79 3.15 -45.00
N ALA A 131 -21.72 3.24 -44.22
CA ALA A 131 -21.39 4.44 -43.46
C ALA A 131 -21.07 5.61 -44.42
N TYR A 132 -20.25 5.37 -45.45
CA TYR A 132 -19.92 6.38 -46.45
C TYR A 132 -21.17 6.94 -47.14
N ASP A 133 -22.06 6.08 -47.60
CA ASP A 133 -23.30 6.49 -48.30
C ASP A 133 -24.24 7.26 -47.36
N THR A 134 -24.30 6.90 -46.09
CA THR A 134 -25.08 7.63 -45.08
C THR A 134 -24.54 9.04 -44.90
N TRP A 135 -23.23 9.21 -44.72
CA TRP A 135 -22.61 10.54 -44.59
C TRP A 135 -22.73 11.38 -45.85
N HIS A 136 -22.43 10.79 -47.01
CA HIS A 136 -22.37 11.54 -48.27
C HIS A 136 -23.78 11.82 -48.86
N ASN A 137 -24.59 10.77 -48.98
CA ASN A 137 -25.88 10.87 -49.74
C ASN A 137 -27.05 11.30 -48.84
N GLU A 138 -27.09 10.88 -47.56
CA GLU A 138 -28.22 11.18 -46.66
C GLU A 138 -28.00 12.44 -45.84
N ILE A 139 -26.84 12.58 -45.22
CA ILE A 139 -26.45 13.79 -44.47
C ILE A 139 -26.04 14.92 -45.40
N GLY A 140 -25.50 14.60 -46.59
CA GLY A 140 -25.06 15.57 -47.56
C GLY A 140 -23.67 16.13 -47.35
N LEU A 141 -22.82 15.42 -46.63
CA LEU A 141 -21.44 15.84 -46.38
C LEU A 141 -20.63 15.80 -47.71
N PRO A 142 -19.86 16.86 -48.03
CA PRO A 142 -19.03 16.86 -49.23
C PRO A 142 -17.96 15.73 -49.18
N GLU A 143 -17.62 15.13 -50.33
CA GLU A 143 -16.58 14.10 -50.42
C GLU A 143 -15.24 14.55 -49.82
N SER A 144 -14.92 15.85 -49.95
CA SER A 144 -13.71 16.45 -49.37
C SER A 144 -13.68 16.44 -47.84
N HIS A 145 -14.80 16.20 -47.18
CA HIS A 145 -14.93 16.10 -45.73
C HIS A 145 -14.98 14.64 -45.25
N ILE A 146 -14.82 13.65 -46.13
CA ILE A 146 -14.89 12.23 -45.79
C ILE A 146 -13.56 11.56 -46.18
N SER A 147 -12.85 11.03 -45.21
CA SER A 147 -11.62 10.27 -45.42
C SER A 147 -11.87 8.78 -45.20
N ARG A 148 -11.18 7.92 -45.97
CA ARG A 148 -11.22 6.46 -45.78
C ARG A 148 -9.91 6.02 -45.16
N LEU A 149 -9.94 5.45 -43.91
CA LEU A 149 -8.76 5.03 -43.16
C LEU A 149 -8.88 3.59 -42.72
N GLU A 150 -7.84 2.80 -42.89
CA GLU A 150 -7.74 1.41 -42.40
C GLU A 150 -7.84 1.34 -40.87
N ASP A 151 -7.42 2.40 -40.17
CA ASP A 151 -7.47 2.48 -38.73
C ASP A 151 -8.90 2.63 -38.17
N ASN A 152 -9.92 2.89 -39.02
CA ASN A 152 -11.33 2.94 -38.61
C ASN A 152 -11.92 1.53 -38.39
N PHE A 153 -11.21 0.70 -37.64
CA PHE A 153 -11.69 -0.59 -37.16
C PHE A 153 -11.37 -0.72 -35.66
N TRP A 154 -12.39 -0.57 -34.84
CA TRP A 154 -12.21 -0.54 -33.39
C TRP A 154 -12.25 -1.93 -32.77
N GLU A 155 -11.25 -2.24 -31.93
CA GLU A 155 -11.17 -3.47 -31.14
C GLU A 155 -10.46 -3.21 -29.79
N ILE A 156 -10.80 -4.00 -28.79
CA ILE A 156 -10.16 -4.00 -27.48
C ILE A 156 -9.94 -5.45 -26.99
N GLY A 157 -8.78 -6.01 -27.30
CA GLY A 157 -8.48 -7.41 -26.97
C GLY A 157 -9.55 -8.39 -27.45
N GLU A 158 -9.95 -9.34 -26.58
CA GLU A 158 -11.10 -10.22 -26.85
C GLU A 158 -12.41 -9.49 -26.63
N GLY A 159 -13.35 -9.69 -27.55
CA GLY A 159 -14.70 -9.15 -27.38
C GLY A 159 -15.28 -8.46 -28.60
N PRO A 160 -16.38 -7.70 -28.40
CA PRO A 160 -17.09 -7.02 -29.47
C PRO A 160 -16.21 -6.01 -30.20
N CYS A 161 -16.25 -6.00 -31.51
CA CYS A 161 -15.46 -5.13 -32.38
C CYS A 161 -16.16 -4.87 -33.72
N GLY A 162 -15.65 -3.95 -34.51
CA GLY A 162 -16.16 -3.64 -35.83
C GLY A 162 -15.61 -2.38 -36.43
N PRO A 163 -15.99 -2.08 -37.72
CA PRO A 163 -15.65 -0.82 -38.35
C PRO A 163 -16.25 0.34 -37.58
N ASP A 164 -15.62 1.48 -37.66
CA ASP A 164 -16.09 2.69 -37.02
C ASP A 164 -16.07 3.90 -37.98
N SER A 165 -16.67 4.99 -37.52
CA SER A 165 -16.61 6.28 -38.15
C SER A 165 -16.36 7.35 -37.10
N GLU A 166 -15.27 8.06 -37.26
CA GLU A 166 -14.86 9.13 -36.34
C GLU A 166 -15.30 10.48 -36.91
N ILE A 167 -15.72 11.37 -36.01
CA ILE A 167 -16.12 12.74 -36.35
C ILE A 167 -15.06 13.69 -35.80
N PHE A 168 -14.52 14.51 -36.67
CA PHE A 168 -13.48 15.50 -36.35
C PHE A 168 -13.98 16.92 -36.49
N TYR A 169 -13.42 17.83 -35.71
CA TYR A 169 -13.64 19.25 -35.82
C TYR A 169 -12.35 19.95 -36.28
N ASP A 170 -12.39 20.70 -37.39
CA ASP A 170 -11.26 21.48 -37.90
C ASP A 170 -11.07 22.73 -37.05
N LEU A 171 -10.01 22.77 -36.26
CA LEU A 171 -9.62 23.89 -35.40
C LEU A 171 -8.91 25.02 -36.15
N GLY A 172 -8.63 24.82 -37.44
CA GLY A 172 -7.99 25.80 -38.31
C GLY A 172 -6.58 25.42 -38.74
N PRO A 173 -6.15 25.93 -39.92
CA PRO A 173 -4.86 25.58 -40.51
C PRO A 173 -3.66 26.04 -39.65
N GLU A 174 -3.83 27.05 -38.79
CA GLU A 174 -2.83 27.54 -37.88
C GLU A 174 -2.41 26.52 -36.81
N ARG A 175 -3.21 25.47 -36.64
CA ARG A 175 -2.90 24.33 -35.74
C ARG A 175 -2.41 23.08 -36.47
N GLY A 176 -2.37 23.17 -37.81
CA GLY A 176 -1.93 22.06 -38.64
C GLY A 176 -0.42 21.89 -38.67
N CYS A 177 0.00 20.76 -39.23
CA CYS A 177 1.39 20.54 -39.62
C CYS A 177 1.68 21.18 -41.00
N ASP A 178 2.96 21.19 -41.38
CA ASP A 178 3.40 21.73 -42.69
C ASP A 178 3.10 20.77 -43.86
N ASP A 179 2.43 19.63 -43.61
CA ASP A 179 2.03 18.70 -44.66
C ASP A 179 0.87 19.27 -45.49
N PRO A 180 1.04 19.46 -46.82
CA PRO A 180 -0.02 19.94 -47.67
C PRO A 180 -1.21 18.98 -47.79
N ASN A 181 -1.05 17.70 -47.38
CA ASN A 181 -2.09 16.68 -47.34
C ASN A 181 -2.69 16.50 -45.93
N CYS A 182 -2.49 17.46 -45.05
CA CYS A 182 -3.06 17.40 -43.68
C CYS A 182 -4.57 17.20 -43.74
N ALA A 183 -5.05 16.05 -43.22
CA ALA A 183 -6.42 15.60 -43.24
C ALA A 183 -6.79 14.94 -41.90
N PRO A 184 -8.06 14.61 -41.66
CA PRO A 184 -8.45 13.78 -40.51
C PRO A 184 -7.62 12.47 -40.45
N GLY A 185 -7.16 12.10 -39.24
CA GLY A 185 -6.20 11.01 -39.03
C GLY A 185 -4.73 11.46 -38.95
N CYS A 186 -4.43 12.75 -39.22
CA CYS A 186 -3.10 13.33 -38.99
C CYS A 186 -2.89 13.52 -37.48
N ASP A 187 -1.66 13.23 -37.00
CA ASP A 187 -1.28 13.39 -35.59
C ASP A 187 -1.17 14.85 -35.11
N CYS A 188 -1.34 15.84 -36.01
CA CYS A 188 -1.34 17.24 -35.65
C CYS A 188 -2.61 17.65 -34.88
N ASP A 189 -2.60 18.85 -34.26
CA ASP A 189 -3.72 19.35 -33.47
C ASP A 189 -4.81 20.06 -34.28
N ARG A 190 -4.78 20.01 -35.63
CA ARG A 190 -5.78 20.67 -36.49
C ARG A 190 -7.14 19.98 -36.46
N PHE A 191 -7.15 18.68 -36.74
CA PHE A 191 -8.38 17.88 -36.76
C PHE A 191 -8.55 17.17 -35.46
N LEU A 192 -9.36 17.74 -34.56
CA LEU A 192 -9.64 17.15 -33.26
C LEU A 192 -10.76 16.12 -33.37
N GLU A 193 -10.48 14.85 -33.15
CA GLU A 193 -11.51 13.80 -33.02
C GLU A 193 -12.38 14.13 -31.81
N ILE A 194 -13.67 14.32 -32.03
CA ILE A 194 -14.64 14.66 -30.98
C ILE A 194 -15.63 13.55 -30.67
N TRP A 195 -15.84 12.61 -31.61
CA TRP A 195 -16.77 11.48 -31.42
C TRP A 195 -16.37 10.30 -32.30
N ASN A 196 -16.36 9.08 -31.73
CA ASN A 196 -16.21 7.84 -32.48
C ASN A 196 -17.53 7.05 -32.45
N LEU A 197 -18.01 6.59 -33.60
CA LEU A 197 -19.21 5.78 -33.81
C LEU A 197 -18.79 4.35 -34.21
N VAL A 198 -18.76 3.41 -33.26
CA VAL A 198 -18.36 2.01 -33.52
C VAL A 198 -19.56 1.15 -33.90
N PHE A 199 -19.49 0.51 -35.06
CA PHE A 199 -20.51 -0.36 -35.61
C PHE A 199 -20.18 -1.82 -35.26
N THR A 200 -20.47 -2.19 -34.01
CA THR A 200 -20.08 -3.47 -33.43
C THR A 200 -20.86 -4.61 -34.05
N GLN A 201 -20.21 -5.38 -34.88
CA GLN A 201 -20.84 -6.49 -35.62
C GLN A 201 -20.04 -7.81 -35.55
N PHE A 202 -18.85 -7.79 -34.97
CA PHE A 202 -18.01 -8.96 -34.78
C PHE A 202 -17.64 -9.14 -33.31
N ASN A 203 -17.21 -10.34 -32.94
CA ASN A 203 -16.56 -10.69 -31.69
C ASN A 203 -15.17 -11.23 -32.01
N ARG A 204 -14.13 -10.59 -31.52
CA ARG A 204 -12.75 -11.09 -31.64
C ARG A 204 -12.51 -12.18 -30.59
N THR A 205 -12.07 -13.35 -31.05
CA THR A 205 -11.76 -14.48 -30.17
C THR A 205 -10.33 -14.37 -29.59
N ALA A 206 -9.99 -15.26 -28.64
CA ALA A 206 -8.64 -15.36 -28.09
C ALA A 206 -7.57 -15.67 -29.15
N GLU A 207 -7.96 -16.41 -30.19
CA GLU A 207 -7.10 -16.76 -31.33
C GLU A 207 -6.95 -15.62 -32.34
N GLY A 208 -7.65 -14.47 -32.10
CA GLY A 208 -7.60 -13.31 -33.00
C GLY A 208 -8.48 -13.40 -34.23
N THR A 209 -9.45 -14.33 -34.28
CA THR A 209 -10.44 -14.44 -35.38
C THR A 209 -11.67 -13.60 -35.08
N TYR A 210 -12.33 -13.13 -36.16
CA TYR A 210 -13.54 -12.30 -36.05
C TYR A 210 -14.77 -13.16 -36.37
N GLU A 211 -15.61 -13.37 -35.35
CA GLU A 211 -16.89 -14.09 -35.50
C GLU A 211 -18.05 -13.09 -35.56
N PRO A 212 -19.02 -13.24 -36.48
CA PRO A 212 -20.18 -12.35 -36.51
C PRO A 212 -20.99 -12.45 -35.21
N LEU A 213 -21.35 -11.29 -34.63
CA LEU A 213 -22.29 -11.23 -33.50
C LEU A 213 -23.70 -11.63 -33.98
N ALA A 214 -24.47 -12.25 -33.07
CA ALA A 214 -25.86 -12.63 -33.33
C ALA A 214 -26.75 -11.41 -33.65
N LYS A 215 -26.41 -10.25 -33.09
CA LYS A 215 -27.07 -8.96 -33.38
C LYS A 215 -26.00 -7.90 -33.65
N LYS A 216 -26.30 -7.00 -34.57
CA LYS A 216 -25.50 -5.79 -34.78
C LYS A 216 -25.81 -4.79 -33.66
N ASN A 217 -24.78 -4.15 -33.10
CA ASN A 217 -24.90 -3.23 -32.00
C ASN A 217 -24.23 -1.90 -32.34
N ILE A 218 -24.55 -0.88 -31.56
CA ILE A 218 -23.90 0.42 -31.63
C ILE A 218 -23.19 0.68 -30.31
N ASP A 219 -21.93 1.04 -30.41
CA ASP A 219 -21.10 1.61 -29.36
C ASP A 219 -20.60 2.96 -29.81
N THR A 220 -20.80 4.01 -29.02
CA THR A 220 -20.24 5.32 -29.38
C THR A 220 -19.53 5.97 -28.22
N GLY A 221 -18.52 6.76 -28.50
CA GLY A 221 -17.74 7.48 -27.50
C GLY A 221 -17.39 8.90 -27.96
N ALA A 222 -18.03 9.90 -27.33
CA ALA A 222 -17.66 11.31 -27.52
C ALA A 222 -16.91 11.81 -26.27
N GLY A 223 -15.75 12.43 -26.47
CA GLY A 223 -14.99 13.02 -25.38
C GLY A 223 -15.64 14.29 -24.85
N LEU A 224 -16.15 14.28 -23.62
CA LEU A 224 -16.78 15.46 -23.02
C LEU A 224 -15.83 16.66 -23.01
N GLU A 225 -14.57 16.46 -22.58
CA GLU A 225 -13.56 17.52 -22.50
C GLU A 225 -13.21 18.08 -23.89
N ARG A 226 -13.17 17.22 -24.92
CA ARG A 226 -12.90 17.63 -26.31
C ARG A 226 -14.06 18.47 -26.88
N LEU A 227 -15.30 18.00 -26.71
CA LEU A 227 -16.48 18.77 -27.12
C LEU A 227 -16.59 20.10 -26.36
N ALA A 228 -16.28 20.10 -25.05
CA ALA A 228 -16.28 21.32 -24.26
C ALA A 228 -15.22 22.33 -24.74
N SER A 229 -14.02 21.88 -25.11
CA SER A 229 -12.97 22.78 -25.63
C SER A 229 -13.40 23.46 -26.93
N VAL A 230 -14.02 22.72 -27.83
CA VAL A 230 -14.58 23.27 -29.10
C VAL A 230 -15.66 24.28 -28.80
N LEU A 231 -16.66 23.94 -27.95
CA LEU A 231 -17.79 24.82 -27.63
C LEU A 231 -17.40 26.09 -26.87
N GLN A 232 -16.37 25.98 -26.03
CA GLN A 232 -15.87 27.12 -25.26
C GLN A 232 -14.77 27.88 -26.00
N ASN A 233 -14.45 27.49 -27.25
CA ASN A 233 -13.40 28.07 -28.07
C ASN A 233 -12.06 28.16 -27.31
N LYS A 234 -11.64 27.03 -26.73
CA LYS A 234 -10.39 26.92 -25.96
C LYS A 234 -9.28 26.29 -26.78
N GLU A 235 -8.04 26.65 -26.44
CA GLU A 235 -6.86 26.10 -27.13
C GLU A 235 -6.57 24.65 -26.77
N SER A 236 -6.99 24.23 -25.57
CA SER A 236 -6.83 22.87 -25.09
C SER A 236 -7.99 22.46 -24.19
N ASN A 237 -8.17 21.16 -24.00
CA ASN A 237 -9.12 20.61 -23.04
C ASN A 237 -8.88 21.12 -21.60
N PHE A 238 -7.60 21.43 -21.28
CA PHE A 238 -7.17 21.92 -19.97
C PHE A 238 -7.71 23.31 -19.62
N GLU A 239 -8.13 24.08 -20.61
CA GLU A 239 -8.65 25.44 -20.42
C GLU A 239 -10.17 25.51 -20.30
N THR A 240 -10.83 24.34 -20.33
CA THR A 240 -12.27 24.25 -20.14
C THR A 240 -12.65 24.47 -18.68
N ASP A 241 -13.90 24.80 -18.44
CA ASP A 241 -14.48 24.92 -17.09
C ASP A 241 -14.46 23.60 -16.28
N LEU A 242 -14.20 22.47 -16.94
CA LEU A 242 -14.05 21.17 -16.32
C LEU A 242 -12.66 20.93 -15.66
N ILE A 243 -11.64 21.72 -16.06
CA ILE A 243 -10.24 21.48 -15.62
C ILE A 243 -9.56 22.76 -15.15
N PHE A 244 -9.79 23.88 -15.83
CA PHE A 244 -9.09 25.14 -15.59
C PHE A 244 -9.16 25.66 -14.15
N PRO A 245 -10.26 25.53 -13.40
CA PRO A 245 -10.29 25.96 -11.98
C PRO A 245 -9.24 25.25 -11.11
N ILE A 246 -8.87 24.01 -11.44
CA ILE A 246 -7.82 23.26 -10.72
C ILE A 246 -6.44 23.83 -11.05
N ILE A 247 -6.22 24.21 -12.34
CA ILE A 247 -4.99 24.88 -12.79
C ILE A 247 -4.82 26.22 -12.05
N GLU A 248 -5.88 27.06 -12.00
CA GLU A 248 -5.85 28.34 -11.31
C GLU A 248 -5.52 28.20 -9.82
N ALA A 249 -6.17 27.25 -9.15
CA ALA A 249 -5.91 26.99 -7.71
C ALA A 249 -4.48 26.51 -7.47
N THR A 250 -3.95 25.65 -8.34
CA THR A 250 -2.59 25.13 -8.25
C THR A 250 -1.57 26.22 -8.54
N ALA A 251 -1.78 27.03 -9.57
CA ALA A 251 -0.93 28.17 -9.92
C ALA A 251 -0.88 29.20 -8.78
N LYS A 252 -2.02 29.52 -8.18
CA LYS A 252 -2.12 30.38 -7.00
C LYS A 252 -1.33 29.82 -5.82
N LYS A 253 -1.42 28.50 -5.58
CA LYS A 253 -0.69 27.84 -4.49
C LYS A 253 0.81 27.87 -4.72
N ALA A 254 1.26 27.70 -5.98
CA ALA A 254 2.66 27.70 -6.38
C ALA A 254 3.24 29.13 -6.50
N GLY A 255 2.38 30.16 -6.60
CA GLY A 255 2.83 31.54 -6.87
C GLY A 255 3.30 31.77 -8.31
N VAL A 256 2.79 30.98 -9.27
CA VAL A 256 3.13 31.06 -10.70
C VAL A 256 1.92 31.50 -11.52
N THR A 257 2.16 31.89 -12.77
CA THR A 257 1.10 32.29 -13.70
C THR A 257 1.10 31.32 -14.89
N TYR A 258 -0.09 30.83 -15.24
CA TYR A 258 -0.31 29.98 -16.43
C TYR A 258 -0.01 30.80 -17.71
N HIS A 259 0.51 30.18 -18.76
CA HIS A 259 1.00 30.77 -20.02
C HIS A 259 2.26 31.64 -19.89
N THR A 260 3.05 31.46 -18.84
CA THR A 260 4.32 32.19 -18.70
C THR A 260 5.51 31.37 -19.19
N ASP A 261 5.51 30.07 -18.94
CA ASP A 261 6.57 29.14 -19.27
C ASP A 261 6.01 27.74 -19.55
N ALA A 262 6.46 27.11 -20.63
CA ALA A 262 5.93 25.81 -21.08
C ALA A 262 6.10 24.69 -20.05
N SER A 263 7.20 24.66 -19.30
CA SER A 263 7.46 23.64 -18.28
C SER A 263 6.53 23.80 -17.06
N THR A 264 6.26 25.05 -16.70
CA THR A 264 5.27 25.43 -15.68
C THR A 264 3.87 24.99 -16.10
N ASP A 265 3.48 25.27 -17.34
CA ASP A 265 2.17 24.91 -17.88
C ASP A 265 1.96 23.39 -17.92
N ILE A 266 2.97 22.63 -18.35
CA ILE A 266 2.96 21.16 -18.32
C ILE A 266 2.70 20.68 -16.89
N SER A 267 3.41 21.20 -15.90
CA SER A 267 3.28 20.79 -14.51
C SER A 267 1.87 21.09 -13.95
N LEU A 268 1.32 22.26 -14.25
CA LEU A 268 -0.03 22.65 -13.85
C LEU A 268 -1.09 21.75 -14.48
N LYS A 269 -0.96 21.43 -15.78
CA LYS A 269 -1.87 20.54 -16.52
C LYS A 269 -1.82 19.12 -15.98
N VAL A 270 -0.63 18.58 -15.74
CA VAL A 270 -0.45 17.24 -15.16
C VAL A 270 -1.13 17.14 -13.78
N ILE A 271 -0.92 18.11 -12.91
CA ILE A 271 -1.56 18.11 -11.58
C ILE A 271 -3.08 18.14 -11.71
N ALA A 272 -3.62 19.00 -12.60
CA ALA A 272 -5.04 19.15 -12.79
C ALA A 272 -5.72 17.88 -13.34
N ASP A 273 -5.09 17.22 -14.31
CA ASP A 273 -5.56 15.94 -14.83
C ASP A 273 -5.51 14.85 -13.76
N HIS A 274 -4.37 14.72 -13.12
CA HIS A 274 -4.10 13.62 -12.19
C HIS A 274 -4.97 13.69 -10.94
N ILE A 275 -5.26 14.88 -10.39
CA ILE A 275 -6.12 14.96 -9.20
C ILE A 275 -7.56 14.53 -9.51
N ARG A 276 -8.07 14.75 -10.73
CA ARG A 276 -9.37 14.23 -11.18
C ARG A 276 -9.37 12.70 -11.19
N ALA A 277 -8.32 12.09 -11.76
CA ALA A 277 -8.12 10.64 -11.77
C ALA A 277 -8.03 10.06 -10.35
N ILE A 278 -7.24 10.69 -9.47
CA ILE A 278 -7.04 10.27 -8.07
C ILE A 278 -8.38 10.26 -7.32
N VAL A 279 -9.14 11.35 -7.40
CA VAL A 279 -10.44 11.47 -6.72
C VAL A 279 -11.41 10.40 -7.19
N ALA A 280 -11.53 10.20 -8.51
CA ALA A 280 -12.44 9.21 -9.09
C ALA A 280 -12.05 7.78 -8.70
N LEU A 281 -10.76 7.41 -8.79
CA LEU A 281 -10.27 6.08 -8.44
C LEU A 281 -10.50 5.75 -6.95
N ILE A 282 -10.18 6.68 -6.05
CA ILE A 282 -10.36 6.47 -4.61
C ILE A 282 -11.86 6.37 -4.27
N ALA A 283 -12.69 7.20 -4.87
CA ALA A 283 -14.14 7.13 -4.67
C ALA A 283 -14.73 5.79 -5.14
N ASP A 284 -14.15 5.18 -6.19
CA ASP A 284 -14.51 3.85 -6.67
C ASP A 284 -13.84 2.69 -5.88
N GLY A 285 -13.13 3.02 -4.79
CA GLY A 285 -12.59 2.03 -3.84
C GLY A 285 -11.17 1.57 -4.12
N VAL A 286 -10.45 2.19 -5.06
CA VAL A 286 -9.03 1.90 -5.30
C VAL A 286 -8.19 2.57 -4.22
N LEU A 287 -7.30 1.82 -3.59
CA LEU A 287 -6.33 2.34 -2.61
C LEU A 287 -4.90 2.23 -3.15
N PRO A 288 -4.00 3.16 -2.79
CA PRO A 288 -2.60 3.09 -3.21
C PRO A 288 -1.92 1.80 -2.75
N SER A 289 -1.37 1.02 -3.68
CA SER A 289 -0.66 -0.23 -3.41
C SER A 289 0.58 -0.39 -4.30
N ASN A 290 1.31 -1.51 -4.15
CA ASN A 290 2.50 -1.80 -4.97
C ASN A 290 2.18 -2.56 -6.26
N GLU A 291 0.94 -3.03 -6.42
CA GLU A 291 0.54 -3.89 -7.55
C GLU A 291 -0.87 -3.52 -8.05
N GLY A 292 -1.17 -3.91 -9.29
CA GLY A 292 -2.48 -3.79 -9.89
C GLY A 292 -3.02 -2.37 -9.94
N ARG A 293 -4.32 -2.21 -9.70
CA ARG A 293 -5.03 -0.91 -9.76
C ARG A 293 -4.47 0.13 -8.78
N GLY A 294 -4.10 -0.33 -7.59
CA GLY A 294 -3.54 0.56 -6.56
C GLY A 294 -2.15 1.09 -6.93
N TYR A 295 -1.37 0.33 -7.71
CA TYR A 295 -0.11 0.83 -8.27
C TYR A 295 -0.35 1.96 -9.28
N VAL A 296 -1.34 1.82 -10.16
CA VAL A 296 -1.73 2.89 -11.11
C VAL A 296 -2.11 4.17 -10.35
N LEU A 297 -2.98 4.06 -9.34
CA LEU A 297 -3.34 5.21 -8.50
C LEU A 297 -2.12 5.84 -7.84
N ARG A 298 -1.24 5.03 -7.26
CA ARG A 298 0.00 5.51 -6.61
C ARG A 298 0.92 6.22 -7.60
N ARG A 299 1.13 5.67 -8.79
CA ARG A 299 1.92 6.28 -9.86
C ARG A 299 1.41 7.67 -10.22
N ILE A 300 0.09 7.80 -10.47
CA ILE A 300 -0.56 9.05 -10.82
C ILE A 300 -0.41 10.08 -9.68
N LEU A 301 -0.65 9.68 -8.44
CA LEU A 301 -0.53 10.56 -7.27
C LEU A 301 0.91 11.06 -7.09
N ARG A 302 1.89 10.16 -7.15
CA ARG A 302 3.30 10.51 -6.99
C ARG A 302 3.81 11.41 -8.13
N ARG A 303 3.32 11.18 -9.35
CA ARG A 303 3.61 12.06 -10.49
C ARG A 303 3.07 13.47 -10.25
N ALA A 304 1.84 13.61 -9.75
CA ALA A 304 1.27 14.91 -9.38
C ALA A 304 2.10 15.62 -8.28
N VAL A 305 2.53 14.89 -7.25
CA VAL A 305 3.39 15.43 -6.18
C VAL A 305 4.74 15.90 -6.73
N ARG A 306 5.37 15.13 -7.63
CA ARG A 306 6.61 15.55 -8.30
C ARG A 306 6.43 16.85 -9.06
N HIS A 307 5.37 16.98 -9.86
CA HIS A 307 5.09 18.20 -10.61
C HIS A 307 4.82 19.40 -9.67
N GLY A 308 4.24 19.17 -8.50
CA GLY A 308 4.15 20.21 -7.46
C GLY A 308 5.53 20.67 -6.98
N ARG A 309 6.49 19.75 -6.83
CA ARG A 309 7.89 20.11 -6.49
C ARG A 309 8.59 20.89 -7.60
N LEU A 310 8.35 20.54 -8.87
CA LEU A 310 8.87 21.30 -10.03
C LEU A 310 8.34 22.74 -10.05
N LEU A 311 7.10 22.95 -9.58
CA LEU A 311 6.52 24.28 -9.40
C LEU A 311 7.00 25.00 -8.13
N GLY A 312 7.91 24.40 -7.33
CA GLY A 312 8.43 24.98 -6.08
C GLY A 312 7.53 24.82 -4.87
N ILE A 313 6.43 24.09 -4.95
CA ILE A 313 5.53 23.87 -3.81
C ILE A 313 6.25 22.98 -2.78
N GLN A 314 6.31 23.44 -1.53
CA GLN A 314 6.87 22.69 -0.42
C GLN A 314 5.75 22.02 0.42
N GLY A 315 5.91 20.72 0.73
CA GLY A 315 4.95 19.95 1.52
C GLY A 315 3.67 19.58 0.77
N PRO A 316 2.65 19.05 1.50
CA PRO A 316 1.38 18.61 0.93
C PRO A 316 0.55 19.77 0.35
N PHE A 317 -0.09 19.52 -0.80
CA PHE A 317 -0.91 20.53 -1.49
C PHE A 317 -2.12 19.97 -2.25
N LEU A 318 -2.21 18.64 -2.42
CA LEU A 318 -3.27 18.01 -3.23
C LEU A 318 -4.64 18.02 -2.53
N VAL A 319 -4.66 17.95 -1.20
CA VAL A 319 -5.93 17.83 -0.44
C VAL A 319 -6.93 18.95 -0.73
N PRO A 320 -6.55 20.25 -0.78
CA PRO A 320 -7.50 21.31 -1.14
C PRO A 320 -8.03 21.21 -2.59
N LEU A 321 -7.28 20.57 -3.50
CA LEU A 321 -7.72 20.38 -4.87
C LEU A 321 -8.84 19.35 -4.99
N VAL A 322 -8.96 18.42 -4.02
CA VAL A 322 -10.07 17.46 -3.96
C VAL A 322 -11.41 18.18 -3.90
N ASP A 323 -11.52 19.26 -3.12
CA ASP A 323 -12.75 20.05 -3.00
C ASP A 323 -13.18 20.64 -4.36
N ILE A 324 -12.21 21.16 -5.11
CA ILE A 324 -12.46 21.74 -6.43
C ILE A 324 -12.93 20.67 -7.42
N VAL A 325 -12.33 19.47 -7.40
CA VAL A 325 -12.77 18.35 -8.23
C VAL A 325 -14.20 17.93 -7.88
N VAL A 326 -14.54 17.88 -6.58
CA VAL A 326 -15.88 17.54 -6.11
C VAL A 326 -16.88 18.61 -6.55
N ASP A 327 -16.54 19.89 -6.50
CA ASP A 327 -17.39 20.99 -6.97
C ASP A 327 -17.66 20.90 -8.48
N ILE A 328 -16.67 20.47 -9.28
CA ILE A 328 -16.81 20.35 -10.73
C ILE A 328 -17.60 19.09 -11.13
N LEU A 329 -17.27 17.95 -10.56
CA LEU A 329 -17.75 16.63 -11.01
C LEU A 329 -18.90 16.07 -10.15
N GLY A 330 -19.11 16.57 -8.93
CA GLY A 330 -20.02 15.99 -7.95
C GLY A 330 -21.49 15.97 -8.39
N GLY A 331 -21.89 16.88 -9.28
CA GLY A 331 -23.23 16.88 -9.84
C GLY A 331 -23.52 15.71 -10.81
N ALA A 332 -22.46 15.10 -11.36
CA ALA A 332 -22.57 13.97 -12.30
C ALA A 332 -22.08 12.67 -11.67
N ILE A 333 -21.13 12.73 -10.75
CA ILE A 333 -20.48 11.58 -10.11
C ILE A 333 -20.74 11.69 -8.60
N THR A 334 -21.89 11.21 -8.16
CA THR A 334 -22.39 11.43 -6.78
C THR A 334 -21.52 10.78 -5.71
N ASN A 335 -20.91 9.64 -6.00
CA ASN A 335 -20.08 8.93 -5.02
C ASN A 335 -18.81 9.69 -4.59
N ILE A 336 -18.31 10.65 -5.39
CA ILE A 336 -17.17 11.49 -4.96
C ILE A 336 -17.57 12.48 -3.87
N VAL A 337 -18.84 12.93 -3.86
CA VAL A 337 -19.39 13.79 -2.82
C VAL A 337 -19.52 13.03 -1.51
N GLU A 338 -20.13 11.83 -1.58
CA GLU A 338 -20.35 10.97 -0.42
C GLU A 338 -19.04 10.56 0.26
N LYS A 339 -17.97 10.35 -0.54
CA LYS A 339 -16.67 9.86 -0.06
C LYS A 339 -15.60 10.96 0.03
N GLN A 340 -15.95 12.23 -0.07
CA GLN A 340 -15.01 13.34 -0.12
C GLN A 340 -13.99 13.32 1.03
N ASP A 341 -14.43 13.16 2.27
CA ASP A 341 -13.55 13.12 3.44
C ASP A 341 -12.64 11.90 3.45
N PHE A 342 -13.13 10.77 2.94
CA PHE A 342 -12.32 9.57 2.75
C PHE A 342 -11.22 9.79 1.72
N VAL A 343 -11.57 10.34 0.55
CA VAL A 343 -10.61 10.70 -0.51
C VAL A 343 -9.52 11.62 0.03
N LYS A 344 -9.89 12.68 0.74
CA LYS A 344 -8.93 13.61 1.38
C LYS A 344 -7.94 12.91 2.31
N ARG A 345 -8.41 11.97 3.14
CA ARG A 345 -7.54 11.22 4.06
C ARG A 345 -6.56 10.32 3.32
N VAL A 346 -7.02 9.62 2.27
CA VAL A 346 -6.14 8.75 1.46
C VAL A 346 -5.08 9.57 0.74
N VAL A 347 -5.49 10.69 0.11
CA VAL A 347 -4.58 11.60 -0.58
C VAL A 347 -3.54 12.17 0.38
N ALA A 348 -3.98 12.70 1.54
CA ALA A 348 -3.08 13.26 2.54
C ALA A 348 -2.00 12.27 2.99
N ASN A 349 -2.41 11.03 3.31
CA ASN A 349 -1.49 10.00 3.77
C ASN A 349 -0.45 9.58 2.72
N GLU A 350 -0.87 9.35 1.47
CA GLU A 350 0.09 8.93 0.42
C GLU A 350 0.99 10.09 0.00
N GLU A 351 0.45 11.31 -0.06
CA GLU A 351 1.21 12.53 -0.36
C GLU A 351 2.27 12.79 0.71
N GLU A 352 1.91 12.69 2.00
CA GLU A 352 2.85 12.89 3.12
C GLU A 352 3.95 11.82 3.11
N ARG A 353 3.59 10.54 2.97
CA ARG A 353 4.54 9.43 2.90
C ARG A 353 5.52 9.58 1.74
N PHE A 354 5.05 9.99 0.58
CA PHE A 354 5.91 10.20 -0.56
C PHE A 354 6.81 11.44 -0.39
N ASN A 355 6.30 12.52 0.18
CA ASN A 355 7.10 13.70 0.48
C ASN A 355 8.28 13.42 1.42
N GLN A 356 8.14 12.44 2.35
CA GLN A 356 9.23 12.02 3.26
C GLN A 356 10.40 11.35 2.51
N THR A 357 10.13 10.61 1.44
CA THR A 357 11.14 9.87 0.67
C THR A 357 11.54 10.56 -0.62
N LEU A 358 10.72 11.49 -1.13
CA LEU A 358 10.89 12.15 -2.42
C LEU A 358 12.21 12.91 -2.51
N ALA A 359 12.54 13.71 -1.49
CA ALA A 359 13.79 14.51 -1.51
C ALA A 359 15.02 13.61 -1.58
N SER A 360 15.09 12.58 -0.71
CA SER A 360 16.22 11.64 -0.69
C SER A 360 16.32 10.82 -1.98
N GLY A 361 15.19 10.45 -2.58
CA GLY A 361 15.16 9.72 -3.84
C GLY A 361 15.61 10.57 -5.03
N LEU A 362 15.17 11.84 -5.11
CA LEU A 362 15.62 12.79 -6.14
C LEU A 362 17.10 13.10 -6.00
N ASP A 363 17.61 13.31 -4.78
CA ASP A 363 19.03 13.55 -4.53
C ASP A 363 19.88 12.35 -4.96
N MET A 364 19.45 11.13 -4.64
CA MET A 364 20.12 9.91 -5.06
C MET A 364 20.14 9.76 -6.59
N LEU A 365 18.99 9.96 -7.25
CA LEU A 365 18.89 9.87 -8.71
C LEU A 365 19.75 10.93 -9.39
N SER A 366 19.74 12.17 -8.89
CA SER A 366 20.58 13.25 -9.43
C SER A 366 22.06 12.91 -9.32
N GLN A 367 22.54 12.44 -8.16
CA GLN A 367 23.93 12.02 -7.98
C GLN A 367 24.31 10.85 -8.89
N LEU A 368 23.39 9.90 -9.08
CA LEU A 368 23.59 8.78 -9.98
C LEU A 368 23.73 9.23 -11.43
N LEU A 369 22.84 10.12 -11.90
CA LEU A 369 22.88 10.67 -13.26
C LEU A 369 24.17 11.48 -13.50
N ASP A 370 24.60 12.28 -12.51
CA ASP A 370 25.86 13.03 -12.60
C ASP A 370 27.07 12.08 -12.70
N THR A 371 27.08 11.00 -11.94
CA THR A 371 28.11 9.96 -11.98
C THR A 371 28.14 9.27 -13.33
N LEU A 372 26.99 8.81 -13.83
CA LEU A 372 26.84 8.15 -15.12
C LEU A 372 27.27 9.07 -16.28
N LYS A 373 26.96 10.36 -16.19
CA LYS A 373 27.38 11.37 -17.15
C LYS A 373 28.90 11.56 -17.16
N ALA A 374 29.54 11.56 -16.00
CA ALA A 374 30.99 11.63 -15.87
C ALA A 374 31.69 10.40 -16.46
N ASP A 375 31.07 9.21 -16.32
CA ASP A 375 31.55 7.94 -16.85
C ASP A 375 31.21 7.73 -18.34
N GLY A 376 30.50 8.68 -18.98
CA GLY A 376 30.06 8.58 -20.37
C GLY A 376 28.99 7.55 -20.65
N ALA A 377 28.31 7.06 -19.61
CA ALA A 377 27.18 6.14 -19.73
C ALA A 377 25.90 6.89 -20.16
N THR A 378 25.02 6.19 -20.86
CA THR A 378 23.74 6.74 -21.34
C THR A 378 22.52 6.00 -20.79
N THR A 379 22.75 4.99 -19.93
CA THR A 379 21.69 4.13 -19.40
C THR A 379 21.86 3.99 -17.89
N VAL A 380 20.75 4.16 -17.17
CA VAL A 380 20.66 3.94 -15.72
C VAL A 380 20.57 2.43 -15.47
N PRO A 381 21.45 1.82 -14.64
CA PRO A 381 21.42 0.39 -14.37
C PRO A 381 20.11 -0.07 -13.69
N GLY A 382 19.58 -1.22 -14.09
CA GLY A 382 18.31 -1.75 -13.58
C GLY A 382 18.32 -2.00 -12.07
N GLN A 383 19.47 -2.33 -11.47
CA GLN A 383 19.63 -2.48 -10.02
C GLN A 383 19.43 -1.15 -9.26
N ASP A 384 19.90 -0.04 -9.84
CA ASP A 384 19.70 1.28 -9.22
C ASP A 384 18.26 1.76 -9.37
N VAL A 385 17.62 1.47 -10.52
CA VAL A 385 16.18 1.68 -10.71
C VAL A 385 15.37 0.87 -9.69
N PHE A 386 15.73 -0.41 -9.47
CA PHE A 386 15.11 -1.26 -8.47
C PHE A 386 15.30 -0.71 -7.04
N LYS A 387 16.49 -0.22 -6.70
CA LYS A 387 16.76 0.39 -5.39
C LYS A 387 15.91 1.64 -5.15
N LEU A 388 15.74 2.49 -6.16
CA LEU A 388 14.83 3.65 -6.08
C LEU A 388 13.38 3.21 -5.87
N TYR A 389 12.95 2.16 -6.55
CA TYR A 389 11.61 1.60 -6.42
C TYR A 389 11.37 0.99 -5.04
N ASP A 390 12.24 0.08 -4.60
CA ASP A 390 12.05 -0.73 -3.39
C ASP A 390 12.29 0.09 -2.10
N THR A 391 13.34 0.92 -2.07
CA THR A 391 13.76 1.63 -0.86
C THR A 391 13.09 3.01 -0.73
N TYR A 392 13.00 3.76 -1.83
CA TYR A 392 12.48 5.13 -1.83
C TYR A 392 11.04 5.23 -2.34
N GLY A 393 10.48 4.12 -2.81
CA GLY A 393 9.12 4.07 -3.32
C GLY A 393 8.91 4.88 -4.60
N PHE A 394 9.96 5.09 -5.40
CA PHE A 394 9.84 5.71 -6.71
C PHE A 394 9.24 4.70 -7.70
N PRO A 395 8.09 4.97 -8.32
CA PRO A 395 7.66 4.21 -9.47
C PRO A 395 8.79 4.17 -10.51
N TRP A 396 9.07 3.02 -11.09
CA TRP A 396 10.18 2.88 -12.04
C TRP A 396 9.98 3.78 -13.28
N GLU A 397 8.74 3.97 -13.69
CA GLU A 397 8.36 4.88 -14.78
C GLU A 397 8.66 6.36 -14.43
N LEU A 398 8.55 6.73 -13.15
CA LEU A 398 8.92 8.07 -12.69
C LEU A 398 10.46 8.26 -12.75
N THR A 399 11.21 7.21 -12.45
CA THR A 399 12.67 7.19 -12.63
C THR A 399 13.03 7.29 -14.11
N GLU A 400 12.31 6.57 -14.98
CA GLU A 400 12.46 6.63 -16.43
C GLU A 400 12.19 8.03 -16.99
N GLU A 401 11.08 8.66 -16.59
CA GLU A 401 10.71 10.02 -17.00
C GLU A 401 11.83 11.03 -16.63
N ILE A 402 12.33 10.96 -15.40
CA ILE A 402 13.41 11.85 -14.93
C ILE A 402 14.73 11.57 -15.67
N ALA A 403 15.06 10.29 -15.86
CA ALA A 403 16.25 9.89 -16.60
C ALA A 403 16.20 10.38 -18.06
N HIS A 404 15.06 10.22 -18.72
CA HIS A 404 14.83 10.65 -20.10
C HIS A 404 14.90 12.18 -20.25
N GLU A 405 14.35 12.94 -19.31
CA GLU A 405 14.50 14.41 -19.27
C GLU A 405 15.97 14.84 -19.16
N ALA A 406 16.82 14.01 -18.52
CA ALA A 406 18.26 14.24 -18.39
C ALA A 406 19.08 13.66 -19.56
N GLY A 407 18.43 13.03 -20.56
CA GLY A 407 19.06 12.44 -21.74
C GLY A 407 19.58 11.01 -21.54
N PHE A 408 19.07 10.28 -20.55
CA PHE A 408 19.38 8.88 -20.25
C PHE A 408 18.22 7.96 -20.60
N THR A 409 18.53 6.68 -20.83
CA THR A 409 17.59 5.57 -20.84
C THR A 409 17.68 4.78 -19.54
N ILE A 410 16.76 3.85 -19.28
CA ILE A 410 16.86 2.90 -18.15
C ILE A 410 17.07 1.48 -18.65
N ASP A 411 17.72 0.62 -17.85
CA ASP A 411 17.80 -0.82 -18.07
C ASP A 411 16.57 -1.50 -17.47
N GLN A 412 15.48 -1.52 -18.26
CA GLN A 412 14.21 -2.13 -17.83
C GLN A 412 14.36 -3.63 -17.58
N ALA A 413 15.11 -4.36 -18.42
CA ALA A 413 15.30 -5.80 -18.26
C ALA A 413 16.04 -6.15 -16.96
N GLY A 414 17.06 -5.36 -16.59
CA GLY A 414 17.74 -5.48 -15.31
C GLY A 414 16.84 -5.18 -14.12
N PHE A 415 15.95 -4.19 -14.23
CA PHE A 415 14.94 -3.90 -13.22
C PHE A 415 13.96 -5.07 -13.04
N GLU A 416 13.41 -5.61 -14.14
CA GLU A 416 12.48 -6.75 -14.12
C GLU A 416 13.13 -8.00 -13.52
N SER A 417 14.43 -8.25 -13.82
CA SER A 417 15.19 -9.34 -13.20
C SER A 417 15.28 -9.18 -11.68
N ALA A 418 15.63 -7.98 -11.19
CA ALA A 418 15.71 -7.70 -9.76
C ALA A 418 14.35 -7.84 -9.05
N MET A 419 13.27 -7.40 -9.69
CA MET A 419 11.90 -7.59 -9.20
C MET A 419 11.52 -9.08 -9.10
N ASN A 420 11.87 -9.87 -10.10
CA ASN A 420 11.60 -11.31 -10.10
C ASN A 420 12.39 -12.05 -9.03
N GLU A 421 13.66 -11.68 -8.80
CA GLU A 421 14.46 -12.22 -7.71
C GLU A 421 13.84 -11.93 -6.33
N GLN A 422 13.32 -10.72 -6.14
CA GLN A 422 12.62 -10.36 -4.89
C GLN A 422 11.34 -11.20 -4.72
N ARG A 423 10.54 -11.35 -5.80
CA ARG A 423 9.32 -12.15 -5.79
C ARG A 423 9.60 -13.63 -5.50
N THR A 424 10.68 -14.17 -6.06
CA THR A 424 11.11 -15.57 -5.83
C THR A 424 11.51 -15.76 -4.38
N ARG A 425 12.35 -14.87 -3.83
CA ARG A 425 12.72 -14.90 -2.40
C ARG A 425 11.52 -14.81 -1.47
N ALA A 426 10.53 -13.96 -1.81
CA ALA A 426 9.31 -13.84 -1.03
C ALA A 426 8.41 -15.08 -1.15
N ARG A 427 8.42 -15.80 -2.28
CA ARG A 427 7.74 -17.08 -2.46
C ARG A 427 8.42 -18.21 -1.72
N GLU A 428 9.72 -18.36 -1.87
CA GLU A 428 10.52 -19.37 -1.16
C GLU A 428 10.36 -19.25 0.35
N ALA A 429 10.34 -18.03 0.89
CA ALA A 429 10.06 -17.79 2.30
C ALA A 429 8.62 -18.17 2.73
N ARG A 430 7.68 -18.33 1.80
CA ARG A 430 6.30 -18.80 2.03
C ARG A 430 6.13 -20.30 1.76
N GLU A 431 6.86 -20.86 0.79
CA GLU A 431 6.77 -22.29 0.39
C GLU A 431 7.34 -23.26 1.42
N ASP A 432 8.18 -22.81 2.36
CA ASP A 432 8.61 -23.59 3.53
C ASP A 432 7.47 -23.92 4.52
N VAL A 433 6.28 -23.33 4.34
CA VAL A 433 5.09 -23.56 5.18
C VAL A 433 4.08 -24.50 4.50
N ASP A 434 4.10 -24.59 3.15
CA ASP A 434 3.17 -25.40 2.34
C ASP A 434 3.91 -26.51 1.57
N ALA A 435 4.56 -27.43 2.30
CA ALA A 435 5.03 -28.65 1.67
C ALA A 435 3.84 -29.36 1.01
N LYS A 436 3.76 -29.34 -0.32
CA LYS A 436 2.77 -30.11 -1.07
C LYS A 436 2.96 -31.57 -0.74
N VAL A 437 2.05 -32.13 0.05
CA VAL A 437 1.98 -33.56 0.27
C VAL A 437 1.71 -34.18 -1.10
N ALA A 438 2.62 -34.99 -1.58
CA ALA A 438 2.42 -35.72 -2.81
C ALA A 438 1.21 -36.64 -2.64
N THR A 439 0.21 -36.50 -3.49
CA THR A 439 -1.01 -37.33 -3.47
C THR A 439 -1.08 -38.14 -4.76
N PRO A 440 -1.68 -39.33 -4.74
CA PRO A 440 -2.01 -40.07 -5.96
C PRO A 440 -2.94 -39.24 -6.87
N ASP A 441 -3.13 -39.67 -8.12
CA ASP A 441 -4.17 -39.09 -8.98
C ASP A 441 -5.55 -39.48 -8.44
N ILE A 442 -6.23 -38.54 -7.81
CA ILE A 442 -7.54 -38.71 -7.13
C ILE A 442 -8.65 -37.87 -7.77
N THR A 443 -8.37 -37.26 -8.92
CA THR A 443 -9.30 -36.35 -9.62
C THR A 443 -10.59 -37.04 -10.10
N HIS A 444 -10.57 -38.38 -10.23
CA HIS A 444 -11.73 -39.19 -10.63
C HIS A 444 -12.64 -39.59 -9.47
N LEU A 445 -12.26 -39.27 -8.21
CA LEU A 445 -13.04 -39.60 -7.03
C LEU A 445 -13.81 -38.35 -6.52
N SER A 446 -14.99 -38.61 -6.00
CA SER A 446 -15.79 -37.60 -5.30
C SER A 446 -16.29 -38.16 -3.99
N ASN A 447 -16.38 -37.31 -2.98
CA ASN A 447 -16.97 -37.64 -1.69
C ASN A 447 -17.91 -36.54 -1.22
N GLU A 448 -18.73 -36.87 -0.25
CA GLU A 448 -19.72 -35.97 0.34
C GLU A 448 -19.30 -35.59 1.73
N HIS A 449 -19.40 -34.28 2.03
CA HIS A 449 -19.26 -33.79 3.39
C HIS A 449 -20.59 -33.91 4.11
N ILE A 450 -20.58 -34.63 5.21
CA ILE A 450 -21.77 -34.78 6.10
C ILE A 450 -21.72 -33.76 7.24
N SER A 451 -22.88 -33.41 7.81
CA SER A 451 -22.95 -32.39 8.85
C SER A 451 -22.13 -32.75 10.09
N ASP A 452 -21.68 -31.74 10.82
CA ASP A 452 -20.84 -31.86 12.02
C ASP A 452 -21.49 -32.78 13.11
N ASP A 453 -22.82 -32.87 13.14
CA ASP A 453 -23.60 -33.69 14.10
C ASP A 453 -23.66 -35.17 13.72
N GLU A 454 -23.28 -35.56 12.51
CA GLU A 454 -23.32 -36.90 11.97
C GLU A 454 -21.98 -37.68 12.08
N SER A 455 -21.15 -37.32 13.05
CA SER A 455 -19.80 -37.90 13.26
C SER A 455 -19.81 -39.42 13.54
N ALA A 456 -20.97 -40.00 13.93
CA ALA A 456 -21.17 -41.44 14.15
C ALA A 456 -21.51 -42.22 12.88
N THR A 457 -21.64 -41.60 11.71
CA THR A 457 -22.00 -42.26 10.47
C THR A 457 -20.83 -43.08 9.93
N ALA A 458 -21.07 -44.37 9.66
CA ALA A 458 -20.08 -45.23 9.03
C ALA A 458 -19.84 -44.81 7.56
N SER A 459 -18.60 -44.88 7.13
CA SER A 459 -18.17 -44.60 5.75
C SER A 459 -17.27 -45.68 5.20
N THR A 460 -16.98 -45.65 3.90
CA THR A 460 -16.12 -46.65 3.26
C THR A 460 -14.86 -45.98 2.76
N VAL A 461 -13.71 -46.60 2.96
CA VAL A 461 -12.42 -46.13 2.41
C VAL A 461 -12.41 -46.39 0.89
N LEU A 462 -12.31 -45.31 0.11
CA LEU A 462 -12.27 -45.36 -1.35
C LEU A 462 -10.84 -45.47 -1.89
N LEU A 463 -9.87 -44.84 -1.23
CA LEU A 463 -8.47 -44.87 -1.66
C LEU A 463 -7.54 -44.64 -0.48
N ILE A 464 -6.38 -45.29 -0.51
CA ILE A 464 -5.24 -45.05 0.38
C ILE A 464 -4.04 -44.71 -0.53
N GLY A 465 -3.37 -43.58 -0.21
CA GLY A 465 -2.15 -43.14 -0.87
C GLY A 465 -0.96 -43.15 0.07
N GLU A 466 0.17 -43.64 -0.39
CA GLU A 466 1.48 -43.45 0.22
C GLU A 466 2.31 -42.55 -0.71
N GLY A 467 2.42 -41.25 -0.35
CA GLY A 467 2.92 -40.24 -1.28
C GLY A 467 2.08 -40.20 -2.58
N ALA A 468 2.71 -40.22 -3.73
CA ALA A 468 2.04 -40.21 -5.04
C ALA A 468 1.49 -41.59 -5.50
N LYS A 469 1.62 -42.66 -4.70
CA LYS A 469 1.24 -44.02 -5.08
C LYS A 469 -0.01 -44.47 -4.34
N ALA A 470 -1.00 -44.99 -5.07
CA ALA A 470 -2.15 -45.69 -4.48
C ALA A 470 -1.71 -47.09 -3.99
N ILE A 471 -2.20 -47.45 -2.78
CA ILE A 471 -1.96 -48.77 -2.14
C ILE A 471 -3.31 -49.31 -1.64
N ASP A 472 -3.38 -50.67 -1.59
CA ASP A 472 -4.61 -51.34 -1.15
C ASP A 472 -4.73 -51.38 0.38
N ARG A 473 -3.59 -51.34 1.08
CA ARG A 473 -3.54 -51.44 2.55
C ARG A 473 -2.34 -50.65 3.10
N ALA A 474 -2.53 -50.06 4.28
CA ALA A 474 -1.49 -49.41 5.05
C ALA A 474 -1.37 -50.04 6.44
N GLU A 475 -0.16 -50.07 6.99
CA GLU A 475 0.22 -50.69 8.26
C GLU A 475 0.66 -49.62 9.27
N ASP A 476 0.76 -50.01 10.54
CA ASP A 476 1.20 -49.18 11.64
C ASP A 476 2.51 -48.41 11.34
N GLY A 477 2.53 -47.12 11.65
CA GLY A 477 3.66 -46.21 11.40
C GLY A 477 3.72 -45.61 9.98
N GLN A 478 2.84 -45.98 9.05
CA GLN A 478 2.85 -45.44 7.68
C GLN A 478 2.09 -44.10 7.62
N ASP A 479 2.67 -43.12 6.94
CA ASP A 479 2.02 -41.87 6.57
C ASP A 479 1.16 -42.07 5.34
N VAL A 480 -0.11 -41.68 5.43
CA VAL A 480 -1.10 -41.99 4.40
C VAL A 480 -1.97 -40.78 4.05
N THR A 481 -2.46 -40.80 2.81
CA THR A 481 -3.57 -39.98 2.34
C THR A 481 -4.79 -40.88 2.17
N ILE A 482 -5.90 -40.56 2.85
CA ILE A 482 -7.11 -41.38 2.79
C ILE A 482 -8.26 -40.57 2.21
N ILE A 483 -8.98 -41.21 1.28
CA ILE A 483 -10.29 -40.72 0.79
C ILE A 483 -11.37 -41.69 1.23
N VAL A 484 -12.42 -41.16 1.85
CA VAL A 484 -13.61 -41.89 2.27
C VAL A 484 -14.83 -41.40 1.49
N LYS A 485 -15.87 -42.22 1.38
CA LYS A 485 -17.08 -41.94 0.63
C LYS A 485 -17.85 -40.74 1.23
N THR A 486 -17.95 -40.63 2.52
CA THR A 486 -18.55 -39.54 3.27
C THR A 486 -17.64 -39.15 4.44
N THR A 487 -17.51 -37.87 4.73
CA THR A 487 -16.61 -37.38 5.77
C THR A 487 -17.25 -36.25 6.62
N PRO A 488 -17.12 -36.29 7.96
CA PRO A 488 -17.49 -35.19 8.85
C PRO A 488 -16.34 -34.22 9.08
N PHE A 489 -15.12 -34.47 8.52
CA PHE A 489 -13.97 -33.60 8.68
C PHE A 489 -14.12 -32.36 7.81
N HIS A 490 -14.03 -31.18 8.41
CA HIS A 490 -13.90 -29.94 7.66
C HIS A 490 -12.53 -29.86 6.99
N ALA A 491 -12.54 -29.69 5.68
CA ALA A 491 -11.31 -29.50 4.92
C ALA A 491 -10.78 -28.08 5.02
N GLU A 492 -9.47 -27.90 4.99
CA GLU A 492 -8.82 -26.59 4.94
C GLU A 492 -9.38 -25.75 3.78
N GLY A 493 -9.79 -24.52 4.10
CA GLY A 493 -10.38 -23.60 3.13
C GLY A 493 -10.82 -22.29 3.75
N GLY A 494 -10.90 -21.21 2.96
CA GLY A 494 -11.32 -19.89 3.44
C GLY A 494 -10.46 -19.31 4.57
N GLY A 495 -9.21 -19.78 4.72
CA GLY A 495 -8.30 -19.40 5.80
C GLY A 495 -8.47 -20.21 7.10
N GLN A 496 -9.45 -21.11 7.18
CA GLN A 496 -9.61 -22.06 8.31
C GLN A 496 -8.74 -23.28 8.07
N LEU A 497 -7.98 -23.72 9.10
CA LEU A 497 -7.25 -24.99 9.07
C LEU A 497 -8.21 -26.18 9.05
N GLY A 498 -7.76 -27.27 8.43
CA GLY A 498 -8.50 -28.54 8.40
C GLY A 498 -8.62 -29.18 9.78
N ASP A 499 -9.68 -29.97 9.96
CA ASP A 499 -9.90 -30.73 11.18
C ASP A 499 -8.87 -31.81 11.41
N THR A 500 -8.72 -32.21 12.66
CA THR A 500 -7.91 -33.35 13.12
C THR A 500 -8.77 -34.35 13.87
N GLY A 501 -8.24 -35.54 14.09
CA GLY A 501 -8.94 -36.59 14.82
C GLY A 501 -8.51 -37.99 14.38
N PHE A 502 -9.45 -38.93 14.36
CA PHE A 502 -9.14 -40.30 13.98
C PHE A 502 -10.13 -40.87 13.00
N ILE A 503 -9.64 -41.69 12.09
CA ILE A 503 -10.41 -42.62 11.26
C ILE A 503 -10.19 -44.02 11.85
N VAL A 504 -11.27 -44.67 12.27
CA VAL A 504 -11.25 -45.99 12.95
C VAL A 504 -11.85 -47.04 12.05
N GLY A 505 -11.03 -47.94 11.59
CA GLY A 505 -11.39 -49.11 10.79
C GLY A 505 -11.50 -50.40 11.65
N PRO A 506 -11.88 -51.51 11.05
CA PRO A 506 -12.07 -52.78 11.75
C PRO A 506 -10.80 -53.40 12.32
N LEU A 507 -9.64 -53.09 11.72
CA LEU A 507 -8.33 -53.69 12.08
C LEU A 507 -7.29 -52.62 12.47
N GLY A 508 -7.62 -51.35 12.44
CA GLY A 508 -6.63 -50.30 12.73
C GLY A 508 -7.23 -48.91 12.87
N LYS A 509 -6.37 -47.98 13.17
CA LYS A 509 -6.69 -46.56 13.46
C LYS A 509 -5.71 -45.64 12.81
N VAL A 510 -6.20 -44.61 12.17
CA VAL A 510 -5.42 -43.55 11.55
C VAL A 510 -5.61 -42.24 12.31
N GLU A 511 -4.54 -41.62 12.74
CA GLU A 511 -4.54 -40.26 13.24
C GLU A 511 -4.51 -39.27 12.08
N VAL A 512 -5.57 -38.45 11.94
CA VAL A 512 -5.70 -37.44 10.92
C VAL A 512 -5.07 -36.14 11.41
N HIS A 513 -4.02 -35.70 10.76
CA HIS A 513 -3.32 -34.46 11.09
C HIS A 513 -3.96 -33.25 10.44
N THR A 514 -4.59 -33.43 9.26
CA THR A 514 -5.36 -32.39 8.57
C THR A 514 -6.27 -33.00 7.49
N ALA A 515 -7.37 -32.32 7.21
CA ALA A 515 -8.20 -32.59 6.05
C ALA A 515 -8.02 -31.46 5.03
N LYS A 516 -7.83 -31.81 3.76
CA LYS A 516 -7.64 -30.87 2.65
C LYS A 516 -8.62 -31.15 1.52
N LYS A 517 -8.80 -30.18 0.62
CA LYS A 517 -9.76 -30.27 -0.49
C LYS A 517 -9.06 -30.07 -1.83
N LEU A 518 -9.40 -30.90 -2.81
CA LEU A 518 -8.99 -30.71 -4.19
C LEU A 518 -9.81 -29.59 -4.85
N PRO A 519 -9.31 -29.01 -5.96
CA PRO A 519 -10.07 -28.00 -6.72
C PRO A 519 -11.45 -28.48 -7.18
N GLU A 520 -11.59 -29.78 -7.46
CA GLU A 520 -12.84 -30.43 -7.89
C GLU A 520 -13.83 -30.65 -6.72
N GLY A 521 -13.41 -30.38 -5.49
CA GLY A 521 -14.28 -30.49 -4.32
C GLY A 521 -14.08 -31.71 -3.43
N THR A 522 -13.28 -32.71 -3.83
CA THR A 522 -13.03 -33.93 -3.06
C THR A 522 -12.17 -33.65 -1.83
N THR A 523 -12.65 -34.07 -0.65
CA THR A 523 -11.90 -33.99 0.61
C THR A 523 -11.00 -35.20 0.79
N TYR A 524 -9.75 -34.97 1.15
CA TYR A 524 -8.80 -36.03 1.51
C TYR A 524 -8.17 -35.77 2.88
N HIS A 525 -7.82 -36.86 3.58
CA HIS A 525 -7.30 -36.83 4.94
C HIS A 525 -5.82 -37.21 4.92
N VAL A 526 -4.97 -36.38 5.49
CA VAL A 526 -3.53 -36.65 5.65
C VAL A 526 -3.31 -37.09 7.10
N GLY A 527 -2.69 -38.24 7.29
CA GLY A 527 -2.50 -38.80 8.62
C GLY A 527 -1.51 -39.94 8.66
N THR A 528 -1.34 -40.55 9.83
CA THR A 528 -0.47 -41.67 10.09
C THR A 528 -1.27 -42.82 10.67
N VAL A 529 -1.01 -44.07 10.23
CA VAL A 529 -1.60 -45.25 10.86
C VAL A 529 -0.92 -45.45 12.22
N VAL A 530 -1.67 -45.32 13.32
CA VAL A 530 -1.15 -45.33 14.70
C VAL A 530 -1.44 -46.64 15.42
N GLU A 531 -2.27 -47.53 14.80
CA GLU A 531 -2.60 -48.82 15.34
C GLU A 531 -3.08 -49.76 14.22
N GLY A 532 -2.50 -50.92 14.12
CA GLY A 532 -2.92 -52.03 13.25
C GLY A 532 -2.82 -51.70 11.78
N SER A 533 -3.91 -51.82 11.03
CA SER A 533 -3.89 -51.58 9.56
C SER A 533 -5.26 -51.11 9.06
N ILE A 534 -5.24 -50.43 7.92
CA ILE A 534 -6.46 -49.97 7.21
C ILE A 534 -6.36 -50.38 5.73
N SER A 535 -7.45 -50.79 5.16
CA SER A 535 -7.52 -51.29 3.76
C SER A 535 -8.61 -50.53 2.97
N VAL A 536 -8.45 -50.50 1.65
CA VAL A 536 -9.48 -50.01 0.72
C VAL A 536 -10.71 -50.93 0.88
N ASN A 537 -11.90 -50.33 0.87
CA ASN A 537 -13.23 -50.90 1.16
C ASN A 537 -13.50 -51.24 2.63
N ASP A 538 -12.58 -50.91 3.57
CA ASP A 538 -12.93 -51.01 4.98
C ASP A 538 -14.09 -50.05 5.33
N GLU A 539 -15.03 -50.52 6.18
CA GLU A 539 -16.00 -49.66 6.84
C GLU A 539 -15.34 -48.98 8.02
N VAL A 540 -15.40 -47.64 8.04
CA VAL A 540 -14.73 -46.79 9.04
C VAL A 540 -15.71 -45.89 9.74
N THR A 541 -15.37 -45.51 10.97
CA THR A 541 -16.03 -44.46 11.75
C THR A 541 -15.04 -43.35 12.07
N PHE A 542 -15.59 -42.22 12.53
CA PHE A 542 -14.81 -41.00 12.73
C PHE A 542 -14.81 -40.55 14.19
N ALA A 543 -13.70 -40.10 14.69
CA ALA A 543 -13.58 -39.40 15.97
C ALA A 543 -12.87 -38.05 15.74
N VAL A 544 -13.66 -37.06 15.34
CA VAL A 544 -13.14 -35.70 15.12
C VAL A 544 -12.77 -35.07 16.46
N ASP A 545 -11.69 -34.28 16.49
CA ASP A 545 -11.33 -33.48 17.66
C ASP A 545 -12.32 -32.31 17.82
N VAL A 546 -13.41 -32.57 18.52
CA VAL A 546 -14.50 -31.63 18.72
C VAL A 546 -14.05 -30.40 19.50
N GLU A 547 -13.15 -30.55 20.48
CA GLU A 547 -12.66 -29.42 21.28
C GLU A 547 -11.87 -28.44 20.38
N ARG A 548 -10.96 -28.97 19.57
CA ARG A 548 -10.19 -28.20 18.59
C ARG A 548 -11.11 -27.50 17.56
N ARG A 549 -12.11 -28.21 17.01
CA ARG A 549 -13.09 -27.65 16.09
C ARG A 549 -13.89 -26.51 16.73
N GLN A 550 -14.33 -26.67 17.98
CA GLN A 550 -15.03 -25.61 18.71
C GLN A 550 -14.18 -24.37 18.93
N HIS A 551 -12.86 -24.54 19.18
CA HIS A 551 -11.94 -23.39 19.26
C HIS A 551 -11.83 -22.67 17.92
N MET A 552 -11.72 -23.40 16.79
CA MET A 552 -11.73 -22.82 15.45
C MET A 552 -13.04 -22.11 15.15
N ALA A 553 -14.19 -22.72 15.47
CA ALA A 553 -15.51 -22.12 15.26
C ALA A 553 -15.67 -20.78 16.01
N ARG A 554 -15.15 -20.69 17.25
CA ARG A 554 -15.10 -19.41 18.00
C ARG A 554 -14.27 -18.36 17.28
N ASN A 555 -13.06 -18.71 16.87
CA ASN A 555 -12.15 -17.79 16.18
C ASN A 555 -12.71 -17.42 14.80
N HIS A 556 -13.35 -18.33 14.09
CA HIS A 556 -13.92 -18.05 12.77
C HIS A 556 -15.11 -17.08 12.86
N THR A 557 -16.06 -17.36 13.78
CA THR A 557 -17.19 -16.45 13.99
C THR A 557 -16.71 -15.07 14.49
N ALA A 558 -15.71 -15.03 15.37
CA ALA A 558 -15.10 -13.77 15.81
C ALA A 558 -14.44 -13.00 14.65
N THR A 559 -13.91 -13.69 13.63
CA THR A 559 -13.36 -13.04 12.42
C THR A 559 -14.45 -12.30 11.65
N HIS A 560 -15.65 -12.88 11.49
CA HIS A 560 -16.80 -12.20 10.86
C HIS A 560 -17.23 -10.97 11.68
N LEU A 561 -17.33 -11.11 13.01
CA LEU A 561 -17.64 -9.97 13.87
C LEU A 561 -16.57 -8.88 13.79
N LEU A 562 -15.29 -9.25 13.76
CA LEU A 562 -14.17 -8.31 13.59
C LEU A 562 -14.24 -7.58 12.25
N HIS A 563 -14.51 -8.29 11.16
CA HIS A 563 -14.64 -7.70 9.84
C HIS A 563 -15.76 -6.66 9.79
N ALA A 564 -16.95 -7.00 10.30
CA ALA A 564 -18.08 -6.08 10.37
C ALA A 564 -17.78 -4.86 11.27
N ALA A 565 -17.14 -5.05 12.43
CA ALA A 565 -16.72 -3.97 13.32
C ALA A 565 -15.69 -3.04 12.67
N LEU A 566 -14.68 -3.61 11.99
CA LEU A 566 -13.67 -2.84 11.23
C LEU A 566 -14.33 -1.97 10.16
N ARG A 567 -15.27 -2.52 9.40
CA ARG A 567 -16.03 -1.76 8.38
C ARG A 567 -16.87 -0.66 8.99
N SER A 568 -17.49 -0.90 10.14
CA SER A 568 -18.28 0.10 10.84
C SER A 568 -17.44 1.28 11.35
N VAL A 569 -16.26 1.01 11.90
CA VAL A 569 -15.39 2.03 12.52
C VAL A 569 -14.50 2.72 11.50
N LEU A 570 -13.86 1.97 10.62
CA LEU A 570 -12.87 2.50 9.67
C LEU A 570 -13.48 2.88 8.32
N GLY A 571 -14.60 2.29 7.95
CA GLY A 571 -15.32 2.56 6.71
C GLY A 571 -15.43 1.35 5.77
N THR A 572 -16.33 1.48 4.78
CA THR A 572 -16.71 0.39 3.85
C THR A 572 -15.60 -0.07 2.89
N HIS A 573 -14.48 0.65 2.82
CA HIS A 573 -13.28 0.28 2.05
C HIS A 573 -12.50 -0.89 2.68
N VAL A 574 -12.79 -1.22 3.93
CA VAL A 574 -12.18 -2.38 4.60
C VAL A 574 -12.72 -3.65 3.95
N ASN A 575 -11.83 -4.38 3.27
CA ASN A 575 -12.12 -5.68 2.68
C ASN A 575 -11.05 -6.67 3.14
N GLN A 576 -11.42 -7.93 3.21
CA GLN A 576 -10.47 -9.01 3.52
C GLN A 576 -9.40 -9.10 2.42
N ALA A 577 -8.13 -9.06 2.83
CA ALA A 577 -6.97 -9.32 1.98
C ALA A 577 -6.36 -10.70 2.27
N GLY A 578 -6.65 -11.26 3.44
CA GLY A 578 -6.25 -12.59 3.85
C GLY A 578 -6.86 -12.95 5.21
N SER A 579 -6.96 -14.24 5.50
CA SER A 579 -7.45 -14.75 6.79
C SER A 579 -6.70 -16.01 7.18
N LEU A 580 -6.52 -16.21 8.48
CA LEU A 580 -6.06 -17.48 9.06
C LEU A 580 -6.82 -17.71 10.36
N VAL A 581 -7.50 -18.86 10.43
CA VAL A 581 -8.24 -19.29 11.61
C VAL A 581 -7.61 -20.58 12.13
N THR A 582 -7.04 -20.51 13.32
CA THR A 582 -6.45 -21.63 14.04
C THR A 582 -7.22 -21.89 15.33
N PRO A 583 -6.96 -23.01 16.04
CA PRO A 583 -7.57 -23.23 17.36
C PRO A 583 -7.17 -22.18 18.41
N ASP A 584 -5.95 -21.63 18.29
CA ASP A 584 -5.33 -20.79 19.30
C ASP A 584 -5.58 -19.29 19.08
N TYR A 585 -5.62 -18.86 17.80
CA TYR A 585 -5.81 -17.45 17.42
C TYR A 585 -6.45 -17.30 16.04
N LEU A 586 -6.92 -16.12 15.76
CA LEU A 586 -7.29 -15.68 14.42
C LEU A 586 -6.35 -14.59 13.93
N ARG A 587 -6.15 -14.56 12.61
CA ARG A 587 -5.42 -13.50 11.92
C ARG A 587 -6.27 -12.98 10.78
N PHE A 588 -6.44 -11.67 10.73
CA PHE A 588 -7.24 -11.02 9.71
C PHE A 588 -6.43 -9.91 9.04
N ASP A 589 -6.17 -10.08 7.74
CA ASP A 589 -5.48 -9.11 6.91
C ASP A 589 -6.54 -8.33 6.11
N PHE A 590 -6.49 -7.01 6.17
CA PHE A 590 -7.52 -6.17 5.58
C PHE A 590 -6.96 -4.91 4.92
N THR A 591 -7.72 -4.40 3.94
CA THR A 591 -7.35 -3.17 3.24
C THR A 591 -7.59 -1.95 4.11
N HIS A 592 -6.52 -1.23 4.45
CA HIS A 592 -6.60 0.06 5.14
C HIS A 592 -5.30 0.84 4.94
N PHE A 593 -5.41 2.16 4.79
CA PHE A 593 -4.33 3.04 4.35
C PHE A 593 -3.49 3.64 5.50
N SER A 594 -3.94 3.56 6.75
CA SER A 594 -3.27 4.13 7.93
C SER A 594 -3.18 3.12 9.09
N PRO A 595 -2.28 3.32 10.07
CA PRO A 595 -2.33 2.59 11.33
C PRO A 595 -3.69 2.78 12.01
N VAL A 596 -4.24 1.69 12.58
CA VAL A 596 -5.45 1.78 13.40
C VAL A 596 -5.07 2.34 14.75
N THR A 597 -5.75 3.39 15.18
CA THR A 597 -5.45 4.04 16.46
C THR A 597 -5.86 3.18 17.66
N ALA A 598 -5.27 3.44 18.81
CA ALA A 598 -5.64 2.72 20.04
C ALA A 598 -7.13 2.90 20.41
N GLU A 599 -7.71 4.07 20.13
CA GLU A 599 -9.11 4.37 20.36
C GLU A 599 -10.02 3.60 19.40
N GLU A 600 -9.64 3.51 18.11
CA GLU A 600 -10.37 2.69 17.13
C GLU A 600 -10.29 1.21 17.48
N LEU A 601 -9.10 0.69 17.84
CA LEU A 601 -8.94 -0.70 18.29
C LEU A 601 -9.79 -1.02 19.51
N GLN A 602 -9.86 -0.09 20.47
CA GLN A 602 -10.70 -0.27 21.65
C GLN A 602 -12.19 -0.28 21.28
N THR A 603 -12.60 0.62 20.36
CA THR A 603 -13.99 0.68 19.87
C THR A 603 -14.36 -0.61 19.15
N ILE A 604 -13.50 -1.11 18.25
CA ILE A 604 -13.69 -2.38 17.53
C ILE A 604 -13.79 -3.54 18.51
N THR A 605 -12.87 -3.62 19.49
CA THR A 605 -12.87 -4.66 20.52
C THR A 605 -14.17 -4.64 21.34
N ASN A 606 -14.64 -3.46 21.70
CA ASN A 606 -15.91 -3.31 22.44
C ASN A 606 -17.11 -3.74 21.61
N MET A 607 -17.18 -3.35 20.33
CA MET A 607 -18.25 -3.75 19.43
C MET A 607 -18.33 -5.27 19.25
N VAL A 608 -17.19 -5.94 19.04
CA VAL A 608 -17.16 -7.39 18.91
C VAL A 608 -17.63 -8.06 20.20
N ASN A 609 -17.11 -7.63 21.36
CA ASN A 609 -17.52 -8.19 22.65
C ASN A 609 -18.99 -7.89 22.98
N GLU A 610 -19.54 -6.76 22.54
CA GLU A 610 -20.98 -6.48 22.68
C GLU A 610 -21.83 -7.47 21.89
N GLN A 611 -21.44 -7.80 20.64
CA GLN A 611 -22.13 -8.82 19.86
C GLN A 611 -22.02 -10.23 20.48
N ILE A 612 -20.90 -10.54 21.08
CA ILE A 612 -20.71 -11.78 21.86
C ILE A 612 -21.69 -11.82 23.04
N LEU A 613 -21.78 -10.72 23.80
CA LEU A 613 -22.66 -10.62 24.98
C LEU A 613 -24.14 -10.62 24.63
N ARG A 614 -24.54 -10.20 23.41
CA ARG A 614 -25.93 -10.31 22.93
C ARG A 614 -26.38 -11.76 22.79
N ALA A 615 -25.45 -12.70 22.65
CA ALA A 615 -25.72 -14.12 22.52
C ALA A 615 -26.73 -14.44 21.40
N SER A 616 -26.53 -13.79 20.24
CA SER A 616 -27.41 -13.96 19.07
C SER A 616 -27.16 -15.31 18.40
N THR A 617 -28.24 -16.02 18.05
CA THR A 617 -28.15 -17.25 17.24
C THR A 617 -27.75 -16.89 15.82
N LEU A 618 -26.80 -17.64 15.25
CA LEU A 618 -26.41 -17.49 13.87
C LEU A 618 -27.45 -18.09 12.93
N GLU A 619 -27.68 -17.41 11.80
CA GLU A 619 -28.53 -17.91 10.71
C GLU A 619 -27.62 -18.43 9.62
N VAL A 620 -27.81 -19.68 9.20
CA VAL A 620 -27.04 -20.33 8.15
C VAL A 620 -27.97 -20.81 7.06
N GLU A 621 -27.87 -20.26 5.86
CA GLU A 621 -28.76 -20.57 4.75
C GLU A 621 -27.95 -20.86 3.48
N THR A 622 -28.49 -21.72 2.61
CA THR A 622 -27.95 -21.93 1.26
C THR A 622 -28.90 -21.28 0.26
N MET A 623 -28.37 -20.40 -0.58
CA MET A 623 -29.16 -19.66 -1.56
C MET A 623 -28.36 -19.36 -2.82
N SER A 624 -29.03 -18.84 -3.86
CA SER A 624 -28.33 -18.40 -5.06
C SER A 624 -27.41 -17.19 -4.76
N ILE A 625 -26.28 -17.08 -5.48
CA ILE A 625 -25.33 -15.98 -5.30
C ILE A 625 -25.97 -14.59 -5.50
N ASP A 626 -26.96 -14.50 -6.41
CA ASP A 626 -27.68 -13.25 -6.67
C ASP A 626 -28.61 -12.88 -5.50
N ALA A 627 -29.28 -13.87 -4.89
CA ALA A 627 -30.08 -13.65 -3.69
C ALA A 627 -29.22 -13.22 -2.50
N ALA A 628 -28.06 -13.86 -2.31
CA ALA A 628 -27.10 -13.49 -1.27
C ALA A 628 -26.58 -12.05 -1.44
N LYS A 629 -26.21 -11.66 -2.65
CA LYS A 629 -25.80 -10.28 -2.97
C LYS A 629 -26.93 -9.27 -2.73
N ALA A 630 -28.16 -9.61 -3.08
CA ALA A 630 -29.34 -8.76 -2.85
C ALA A 630 -29.62 -8.54 -1.36
N GLN A 631 -29.27 -9.48 -0.49
CA GLN A 631 -29.33 -9.35 0.97
C GLN A 631 -28.11 -8.59 1.55
N GLY A 632 -27.15 -8.19 0.72
CA GLY A 632 -25.95 -7.49 1.15
C GLY A 632 -24.81 -8.38 1.63
N ALA A 633 -24.86 -9.69 1.34
CA ALA A 633 -23.80 -10.61 1.71
C ALA A 633 -22.47 -10.24 1.08
N MET A 634 -21.43 -10.21 1.89
CA MET A 634 -20.08 -9.92 1.40
C MET A 634 -19.47 -11.17 0.75
N ALA A 635 -19.07 -10.99 -0.51
CA ALA A 635 -18.32 -11.98 -1.27
C ALA A 635 -16.83 -11.58 -1.30
N LEU A 636 -15.95 -12.54 -1.10
CA LEU A 636 -14.49 -12.30 -1.20
C LEU A 636 -14.09 -12.09 -2.66
N PHE A 637 -13.29 -11.06 -2.90
CA PHE A 637 -12.76 -10.78 -4.23
C PHE A 637 -11.79 -11.90 -4.67
N GLY A 638 -12.05 -12.50 -5.84
CA GLY A 638 -11.16 -13.48 -6.47
C GLY A 638 -11.53 -14.94 -6.21
N GLU A 639 -12.51 -15.24 -5.36
CA GLU A 639 -13.04 -16.61 -5.24
C GLU A 639 -14.09 -16.91 -6.32
N LYS A 640 -14.02 -18.13 -6.88
CA LYS A 640 -15.03 -18.62 -7.82
C LYS A 640 -16.13 -19.31 -7.01
N TYR A 641 -17.25 -18.64 -6.88
CA TYR A 641 -18.44 -19.23 -6.24
C TYR A 641 -19.27 -20.03 -7.24
N GLY A 642 -19.89 -21.10 -6.75
CA GLY A 642 -20.91 -21.84 -7.50
C GLY A 642 -22.20 -21.01 -7.67
N SER A 643 -23.20 -21.62 -8.32
CA SER A 643 -24.55 -21.04 -8.47
C SER A 643 -25.30 -20.93 -7.13
N GLU A 644 -24.99 -21.84 -6.19
CA GLU A 644 -25.48 -21.84 -4.82
C GLU A 644 -24.33 -21.58 -3.85
N VAL A 645 -24.57 -20.76 -2.82
CA VAL A 645 -23.60 -20.34 -1.81
C VAL A 645 -24.19 -20.47 -0.41
N ARG A 646 -23.34 -20.85 0.54
CA ARG A 646 -23.70 -20.87 1.97
C ARG A 646 -23.47 -19.47 2.55
N VAL A 647 -24.49 -18.90 3.14
CA VAL A 647 -24.51 -17.59 3.79
C VAL A 647 -24.58 -17.80 5.29
N VAL A 648 -23.68 -17.13 6.01
CA VAL A 648 -23.63 -17.11 7.47
C VAL A 648 -23.92 -15.70 7.95
N SER A 649 -24.99 -15.54 8.75
CA SER A 649 -25.44 -14.24 9.24
C SER A 649 -25.45 -14.18 10.76
N VAL A 650 -24.94 -13.07 11.29
CA VAL A 650 -25.23 -12.63 12.66
C VAL A 650 -26.25 -11.49 12.53
N PRO A 651 -27.49 -11.67 13.00
CA PRO A 651 -28.58 -10.74 12.75
C PRO A 651 -28.20 -9.29 13.04
N GLU A 652 -28.54 -8.38 12.12
CA GLU A 652 -28.30 -6.93 12.18
C GLU A 652 -26.81 -6.51 12.28
N PHE A 653 -25.86 -7.43 12.10
CA PHE A 653 -24.44 -7.08 12.29
C PHE A 653 -23.51 -7.57 11.17
N SER A 654 -23.56 -8.86 10.80
CA SER A 654 -22.68 -9.43 9.78
C SER A 654 -23.42 -10.40 8.88
N ILE A 655 -23.16 -10.37 7.58
CA ILE A 655 -23.65 -11.34 6.59
C ILE A 655 -22.57 -11.62 5.57
N GLU A 656 -22.09 -12.88 5.51
CA GLU A 656 -20.94 -13.27 4.70
C GLU A 656 -21.12 -14.60 3.98
N LEU A 657 -20.54 -14.75 2.80
CA LEU A 657 -20.42 -16.03 2.10
C LEU A 657 -19.33 -16.85 2.77
N CYS A 658 -19.68 -17.92 3.46
CA CYS A 658 -18.71 -18.70 4.22
C CYS A 658 -19.08 -20.19 4.32
N GLY A 659 -18.09 -21.05 4.00
CA GLY A 659 -18.18 -22.51 4.12
C GLY A 659 -17.62 -23.08 5.43
N GLY A 660 -17.03 -22.25 6.29
CA GLY A 660 -16.31 -22.69 7.49
C GLY A 660 -17.19 -23.10 8.67
N SER A 661 -16.54 -23.56 9.74
CA SER A 661 -17.20 -23.95 10.98
C SER A 661 -17.50 -22.72 11.85
N HIS A 662 -18.71 -22.61 12.37
CA HIS A 662 -19.16 -21.50 13.20
C HIS A 662 -19.82 -21.97 14.50
N VAL A 663 -19.83 -21.09 15.50
CA VAL A 663 -20.63 -21.35 16.71
C VAL A 663 -22.11 -21.15 16.39
N GLU A 664 -22.98 -21.89 17.08
CA GLU A 664 -24.45 -21.73 16.92
C GLU A 664 -24.94 -20.39 17.48
N ASN A 665 -24.24 -19.88 18.49
CA ASN A 665 -24.60 -18.66 19.19
C ASN A 665 -23.33 -17.84 19.50
N THR A 666 -23.37 -16.52 19.29
CA THR A 666 -22.21 -15.63 19.49
C THR A 666 -21.69 -15.69 20.93
N GLY A 667 -22.55 -15.98 21.93
CA GLY A 667 -22.13 -16.14 23.32
C GLY A 667 -21.12 -17.28 23.56
N PHE A 668 -21.09 -18.29 22.70
CA PHE A 668 -20.13 -19.40 22.79
C PHE A 668 -18.71 -19.00 22.39
N ILE A 669 -18.51 -17.84 21.78
CA ILE A 669 -17.17 -17.29 21.46
C ILE A 669 -16.40 -16.99 22.76
N GLY A 670 -17.09 -16.54 23.80
CA GLY A 670 -16.48 -16.05 25.03
C GLY A 670 -15.87 -14.66 24.84
N GLN A 671 -14.78 -14.37 25.52
CA GLN A 671 -14.11 -13.09 25.39
C GLN A 671 -13.30 -13.01 24.07
N PHE A 672 -13.36 -11.87 23.39
CA PHE A 672 -12.50 -11.52 22.25
C PHE A 672 -11.45 -10.47 22.66
N ARG A 673 -10.19 -10.67 22.28
CA ARG A 673 -9.10 -9.72 22.55
C ARG A 673 -8.17 -9.62 21.35
N ILE A 674 -7.87 -8.40 20.92
CA ILE A 674 -6.81 -8.11 19.93
C ILE A 674 -5.45 -8.22 20.63
N THR A 675 -4.52 -8.99 20.05
CA THR A 675 -3.15 -9.18 20.54
C THR A 675 -2.14 -8.33 19.79
N SER A 676 -2.35 -8.09 18.49
CA SER A 676 -1.46 -7.26 17.69
C SER A 676 -2.22 -6.57 16.55
N GLU A 677 -1.70 -5.40 16.13
CA GLU A 677 -2.11 -4.70 14.92
C GLU A 677 -0.87 -4.14 14.24
N GLY A 678 -0.75 -4.29 12.91
CA GLY A 678 0.40 -3.79 12.16
C GLY A 678 0.23 -3.82 10.65
N GLY A 679 1.09 -3.08 9.94
CA GLY A 679 1.16 -3.10 8.48
C GLY A 679 1.95 -4.31 7.98
N ILE A 680 1.45 -5.02 6.97
CA ILE A 680 2.12 -6.14 6.32
C ILE A 680 2.47 -5.87 4.86
N GLY A 681 1.95 -4.79 4.34
CA GLY A 681 2.17 -4.35 2.98
C GLY A 681 1.59 -2.96 2.77
N SER A 682 1.79 -2.39 1.60
CA SER A 682 1.20 -1.09 1.30
C SER A 682 -0.32 -1.20 1.17
N GLY A 683 -1.03 -0.46 2.02
CA GLY A 683 -2.49 -0.47 2.04
C GLY A 683 -3.11 -1.73 2.66
N VAL A 684 -2.32 -2.62 3.29
CA VAL A 684 -2.80 -3.82 3.97
C VAL A 684 -2.33 -3.83 5.42
N ARG A 685 -3.29 -4.01 6.32
CA ARG A 685 -3.09 -4.11 7.76
C ARG A 685 -3.44 -5.51 8.24
N ARG A 686 -2.82 -5.95 9.31
CA ARG A 686 -3.05 -7.23 9.97
C ARG A 686 -3.50 -7.02 11.40
N ILE A 687 -4.54 -7.70 11.79
CA ILE A 687 -4.93 -7.88 13.20
C ILE A 687 -4.80 -9.36 13.56
N GLU A 688 -4.20 -9.62 14.72
CA GLU A 688 -4.25 -10.90 15.39
C GLU A 688 -5.09 -10.78 16.65
N ALA A 689 -5.90 -11.80 16.92
CA ALA A 689 -6.77 -11.79 18.08
C ALA A 689 -7.01 -13.23 18.60
N VAL A 690 -7.47 -13.32 19.84
CA VAL A 690 -7.74 -14.57 20.53
C VAL A 690 -9.15 -14.55 21.10
N THR A 691 -9.76 -15.75 21.26
CA THR A 691 -11.10 -15.92 21.83
C THR A 691 -11.10 -16.97 22.94
N GLY A 692 -12.20 -17.07 23.67
CA GLY A 692 -12.51 -18.15 24.61
C GLY A 692 -11.39 -18.42 25.63
N LYS A 693 -10.89 -19.65 25.66
CA LYS A 693 -9.86 -20.07 26.63
C LYS A 693 -8.53 -19.30 26.46
N ALA A 694 -8.12 -19.02 25.22
CA ALA A 694 -6.88 -18.28 24.96
C ALA A 694 -7.01 -16.82 25.43
N ALA A 695 -8.13 -16.17 25.20
CA ALA A 695 -8.39 -14.82 25.70
C ALA A 695 -8.44 -14.76 27.23
N LEU A 696 -9.02 -15.77 27.88
CA LEU A 696 -9.02 -15.89 29.34
C LEU A 696 -7.61 -16.10 29.91
N ALA A 697 -6.82 -16.96 29.30
CA ALA A 697 -5.42 -17.20 29.70
C ALA A 697 -4.59 -15.91 29.58
N LEU A 698 -4.74 -15.15 28.48
CA LEU A 698 -4.09 -13.86 28.30
C LEU A 698 -4.49 -12.86 29.40
N ALA A 699 -5.78 -12.77 29.72
CA ALA A 699 -6.27 -11.89 30.79
C ALA A 699 -5.66 -12.27 32.16
N GLN A 700 -5.61 -13.56 32.47
CA GLN A 700 -4.98 -14.06 33.70
C GLN A 700 -3.47 -13.77 33.77
N GLN A 701 -2.76 -13.90 32.65
CA GLN A 701 -1.33 -13.57 32.56
C GLN A 701 -1.09 -12.07 32.79
N GLU A 702 -1.90 -11.20 32.21
CA GLU A 702 -1.82 -9.76 32.43
C GLU A 702 -2.12 -9.40 33.90
N GLU A 703 -3.16 -9.98 34.47
CA GLU A 703 -3.51 -9.80 35.89
C GLU A 703 -2.35 -10.25 36.81
N GLN A 704 -1.73 -11.41 36.54
CA GLN A 704 -0.59 -11.90 37.29
C GLN A 704 0.62 -10.98 37.14
N THR A 705 0.85 -10.44 35.96
CA THR A 705 1.93 -9.47 35.72
C THR A 705 1.72 -8.21 36.56
N VAL A 706 0.50 -7.65 36.55
CA VAL A 706 0.14 -6.47 37.37
C VAL A 706 0.32 -6.79 38.86
N LYS A 707 -0.12 -7.96 39.35
CA LYS A 707 0.08 -8.41 40.74
C LYS A 707 1.56 -8.52 41.11
N SER A 708 2.36 -9.04 40.17
CA SER A 708 3.82 -9.19 40.39
C SER A 708 4.50 -7.84 40.50
N VAL A 709 4.19 -6.89 39.60
CA VAL A 709 4.70 -5.50 39.68
C VAL A 709 4.24 -4.84 40.97
N ALA A 710 2.95 -5.00 41.34
CA ALA A 710 2.40 -4.46 42.60
C ALA A 710 3.17 -4.95 43.83
N ALA A 711 3.53 -6.25 43.87
CA ALA A 711 4.32 -6.82 44.92
C ALA A 711 5.75 -6.23 44.98
N LEU A 712 6.41 -6.08 43.83
CA LEU A 712 7.75 -5.47 43.74
C LEU A 712 7.79 -4.04 44.29
N VAL A 713 6.77 -3.22 43.91
CA VAL A 713 6.71 -1.82 44.40
C VAL A 713 5.96 -1.65 45.71
N LYS A 714 5.52 -2.75 46.35
CA LYS A 714 4.77 -2.77 47.61
C LYS A 714 3.50 -1.91 47.57
N ALA A 715 2.71 -2.07 46.52
CA ALA A 715 1.45 -1.36 46.28
C ALA A 715 0.28 -2.31 46.00
N LYS A 716 -0.95 -1.83 46.04
CA LYS A 716 -2.10 -2.56 45.52
C LYS A 716 -2.13 -2.45 43.97
N PRO A 717 -2.72 -3.43 43.26
CA PRO A 717 -2.81 -3.38 41.79
C PRO A 717 -3.31 -2.04 41.20
N GLN A 718 -4.31 -1.41 41.84
CA GLN A 718 -4.87 -0.11 41.40
C GLN A 718 -3.92 1.07 41.61
N GLU A 719 -2.92 0.93 42.49
CA GLU A 719 -1.97 1.98 42.89
C GLU A 719 -0.61 1.83 42.15
N VAL A 720 -0.43 0.76 41.37
CA VAL A 720 0.87 0.40 40.77
C VAL A 720 1.46 1.56 39.94
N VAL A 721 0.66 2.18 39.06
CA VAL A 721 1.14 3.25 38.19
C VAL A 721 1.68 4.41 39.01
N GLY A 722 0.92 4.86 40.01
CA GLY A 722 1.34 5.96 40.88
C GLY A 722 2.59 5.59 41.70
N LYS A 723 2.70 4.34 42.12
CA LYS A 723 3.87 3.88 42.91
C LYS A 723 5.13 3.72 42.07
N VAL A 724 5.00 3.22 40.86
CA VAL A 724 6.13 3.18 39.89
C VAL A 724 6.61 4.57 39.58
N GLN A 725 5.68 5.55 39.34
CA GLN A 725 6.06 6.95 39.11
C GLN A 725 6.83 7.52 40.31
N GLN A 726 6.37 7.26 41.57
CA GLN A 726 7.08 7.69 42.75
C GLN A 726 8.49 7.10 42.85
N VAL A 727 8.66 5.79 42.50
CA VAL A 727 9.98 5.14 42.48
C VAL A 727 10.90 5.80 41.46
N LEU A 728 10.39 6.09 40.24
CA LEU A 728 11.17 6.74 39.20
C LEU A 728 11.57 8.18 39.60
N ASP A 729 10.65 8.92 40.20
CA ASP A 729 10.92 10.30 40.65
C ASP A 729 11.93 10.30 41.82
N HIS A 730 11.82 9.31 42.73
CA HIS A 730 12.79 9.14 43.81
C HIS A 730 14.18 8.76 43.30
N ALA A 731 14.27 7.83 42.34
CA ALA A 731 15.52 7.47 41.68
C ALA A 731 16.20 8.69 41.06
N LYS A 732 15.48 9.52 40.30
CA LYS A 732 16.00 10.75 39.71
C LYS A 732 16.44 11.77 40.78
N ALA A 733 15.73 11.83 41.93
CA ALA A 733 16.10 12.72 43.02
C ALA A 733 17.42 12.27 43.68
N VAL A 734 17.55 10.94 43.93
CA VAL A 734 18.78 10.37 44.51
C VAL A 734 19.97 10.53 43.57
N GLU A 735 19.79 10.33 42.26
CA GLU A 735 20.84 10.60 41.27
C GLU A 735 21.35 12.06 41.33
N ARG A 736 20.41 13.01 41.39
CA ARG A 736 20.76 14.44 41.51
C ARG A 736 21.46 14.75 42.85
N GLU A 737 21.01 14.15 43.96
CA GLU A 737 21.62 14.32 45.25
C GLU A 737 23.05 13.74 45.27
N LEU A 738 23.23 12.57 44.65
CA LEU A 738 24.55 11.94 44.48
C LEU A 738 25.49 12.83 43.66
N GLU A 739 25.01 13.39 42.54
CA GLU A 739 25.80 14.36 41.74
C GLU A 739 26.16 15.61 42.56
N GLN A 740 25.20 16.12 43.36
CA GLN A 740 25.45 17.29 44.22
C GLN A 740 26.48 16.99 45.28
N VAL A 741 26.36 15.86 45.99
CA VAL A 741 27.33 15.41 47.03
C VAL A 741 28.72 15.20 46.40
N LYS A 742 28.78 14.59 45.18
CA LYS A 742 30.06 14.47 44.46
C LYS A 742 30.69 15.83 44.17
N LYS A 743 29.93 16.82 43.74
CA LYS A 743 30.38 18.19 43.49
C LYS A 743 30.87 18.87 44.76
N GLU A 744 30.17 18.70 45.89
CA GLU A 744 30.54 19.26 47.16
C GLU A 744 31.84 18.62 47.72
N LEU A 745 31.99 17.31 47.56
CA LEU A 745 33.19 16.58 47.94
C LEU A 745 34.42 17.03 47.14
N ASN A 746 34.23 17.23 45.84
CA ASN A 746 35.28 17.74 44.96
C ASN A 746 35.64 19.22 45.28
N SER A 747 34.68 20.06 45.63
CA SER A 747 34.95 21.43 46.05
C SER A 747 35.65 21.55 47.38
N GLY A 748 35.30 20.68 48.35
CA GLY A 748 35.99 20.63 49.66
C GLY A 748 37.47 20.19 49.59
N ASN A 749 37.81 19.35 48.61
CA ASN A 749 39.18 18.96 48.31
C ASN A 749 40.01 20.05 47.65
N LEU A 750 39.36 21.06 47.04
CA LEU A 750 40.06 22.15 46.34
C LEU A 750 40.93 23.01 47.26
N ASP A 751 40.46 23.31 48.44
CA ASP A 751 41.24 24.12 49.40
C ASP A 751 42.48 23.36 49.89
N GLY A 752 42.40 22.04 50.09
CA GLY A 752 43.54 21.21 50.41
C GLY A 752 44.58 21.10 49.26
N VAL A 753 44.09 21.08 48.02
CA VAL A 753 44.97 21.07 46.82
C VAL A 753 45.67 22.42 46.63
N LEU A 754 44.99 23.53 46.88
CA LEU A 754 45.57 24.88 46.85
C LEU A 754 46.61 25.13 47.92
N ALA A 755 46.55 24.44 49.07
CA ALA A 755 47.59 24.51 50.09
C ALA A 755 48.97 24.00 49.58
N GLY A 756 49.01 23.23 48.51
CA GLY A 756 50.24 22.79 47.81
C GLY A 756 50.83 23.83 46.80
N GLN A 757 50.26 25.06 46.75
CA GLN A 757 50.69 26.13 45.87
C GLN A 757 52.11 26.60 46.22
N PHE A 758 52.96 26.81 45.22
CA PHE A 758 54.30 27.36 45.34
C PHE A 758 54.58 28.26 44.13
N THR A 759 55.62 29.09 44.24
CA THR A 759 56.02 30.00 43.15
C THR A 759 57.43 29.68 42.66
N VAL A 760 57.61 29.68 41.35
CA VAL A 760 58.93 29.57 40.73
C VAL A 760 59.10 30.74 39.78
N GLY A 761 60.06 31.62 40.09
CA GLY A 761 60.14 32.93 39.43
C GLY A 761 58.80 33.68 39.54
N ASP A 762 58.20 34.04 38.38
CA ASP A 762 56.92 34.75 38.33
C ASP A 762 55.74 33.81 37.97
N VAL A 763 55.92 32.47 38.12
CA VAL A 763 54.91 31.49 37.79
C VAL A 763 54.36 30.80 39.03
N THR A 764 53.10 30.87 39.28
CA THR A 764 52.37 30.12 40.29
C THR A 764 52.20 28.67 39.87
N ALA A 765 52.54 27.72 40.69
CA ALA A 765 52.39 26.29 40.42
C ALA A 765 51.66 25.59 41.57
N VAL A 766 50.76 24.67 41.20
CA VAL A 766 50.10 23.75 42.14
C VAL A 766 50.44 22.32 41.71
N VAL A 767 50.97 21.53 42.65
CA VAL A 767 51.25 20.11 42.43
C VAL A 767 50.69 19.34 43.62
N ALA A 768 49.73 18.48 43.34
CA ALA A 768 49.04 17.74 44.44
C ALA A 768 48.52 16.36 43.97
N SER A 769 48.41 15.45 44.95
CA SER A 769 47.61 14.25 44.79
C SER A 769 46.16 14.52 45.20
N VAL A 770 45.24 14.00 44.44
CA VAL A 770 43.80 14.16 44.72
C VAL A 770 43.10 12.80 44.78
N PRO A 771 42.09 12.65 45.65
CA PRO A 771 41.40 11.37 45.86
C PRO A 771 40.23 11.22 44.85
N VAL A 772 40.52 11.29 43.54
CA VAL A 772 39.56 11.01 42.46
C VAL A 772 39.97 9.75 41.73
N SER A 773 39.03 8.98 41.22
CA SER A 773 39.28 7.68 40.61
C SER A 773 39.18 7.70 39.07
N ASP A 774 38.61 8.72 38.50
CA ASP A 774 38.34 8.84 37.05
C ASP A 774 39.14 10.00 36.45
N MET A 775 39.59 9.81 35.21
CA MET A 775 40.35 10.82 34.44
C MET A 775 39.50 12.05 34.13
N GLY A 776 38.18 11.91 33.97
CA GLY A 776 37.26 13.03 33.78
C GLY A 776 37.18 13.93 35.01
N GLU A 777 36.98 13.32 36.18
CA GLU A 777 36.97 14.02 37.48
C GLU A 777 38.32 14.69 37.77
N LEU A 778 39.44 14.04 37.44
CA LEU A 778 40.77 14.62 37.58
C LEU A 778 41.01 15.84 36.73
N ARG A 779 40.47 15.82 35.48
CA ARG A 779 40.53 16.96 34.55
C ARG A 779 39.70 18.11 35.07
N ASP A 780 38.44 17.86 35.45
CA ASP A 780 37.52 18.88 35.98
C ASP A 780 38.12 19.57 37.23
N MET A 781 38.77 18.79 38.10
CA MET A 781 39.47 19.33 39.27
C MET A 781 40.67 20.18 38.86
N ALA A 782 41.46 19.76 37.90
CA ALA A 782 42.58 20.53 37.37
C ALA A 782 42.15 21.86 36.73
N ASP A 783 41.02 21.85 35.99
CA ASP A 783 40.39 23.06 35.45
C ASP A 783 39.95 24.00 36.58
N MET A 784 39.28 23.50 37.62
CA MET A 784 38.85 24.32 38.76
C MET A 784 40.06 24.93 39.52
N VAL A 785 41.13 24.16 39.72
CA VAL A 785 42.34 24.65 40.38
C VAL A 785 43.00 25.72 39.51
N ARG A 786 43.15 25.48 38.19
CA ARG A 786 43.71 26.46 37.23
C ARG A 786 42.93 27.76 37.26
N ASP A 787 41.60 27.69 37.22
CA ASP A 787 40.74 28.88 37.23
C ASP A 787 40.85 29.65 38.55
N LYS A 788 41.01 28.93 39.64
CA LYS A 788 41.16 29.55 40.99
C LYS A 788 42.51 30.25 41.18
N ILE A 789 43.61 29.73 40.63
CA ILE A 789 44.94 30.38 40.72
C ILE A 789 45.08 31.56 39.72
N GLY A 790 44.19 31.64 38.71
CA GLY A 790 44.11 32.75 37.74
C GLY A 790 45.24 32.75 36.70
N SER A 791 46.49 32.63 37.10
CA SER A 791 47.67 32.53 36.26
C SER A 791 48.66 31.53 36.85
N GLY A 792 49.02 30.46 36.12
CA GLY A 792 49.93 29.43 36.59
C GLY A 792 49.82 28.08 35.92
N VAL A 793 50.49 27.10 36.50
CA VAL A 793 50.45 25.68 36.06
C VAL A 793 49.97 24.78 37.21
N VAL A 794 49.14 23.82 36.87
CA VAL A 794 48.56 22.84 37.75
C VAL A 794 48.98 21.44 37.28
N LEU A 795 49.53 20.65 38.18
CA LEU A 795 49.76 19.21 38.00
C LEU A 795 49.04 18.45 39.08
N LEU A 796 48.02 17.71 38.71
CA LEU A 796 47.33 16.83 39.64
C LEU A 796 47.58 15.36 39.29
N GLY A 797 47.73 14.55 40.37
CA GLY A 797 47.85 13.09 40.27
C GLY A 797 46.73 12.41 41.05
N ALA A 798 46.19 11.33 40.50
CA ALA A 798 45.18 10.52 41.16
C ALA A 798 45.54 9.03 41.04
N ALA A 799 45.37 8.27 42.13
CA ALA A 799 45.53 6.82 42.15
C ALA A 799 44.17 6.14 41.99
N GLY A 800 44.01 5.31 40.97
CA GLY A 800 42.79 4.55 40.72
C GLY A 800 43.11 3.06 40.51
N GLY A 801 42.87 2.23 41.53
CA GLY A 801 43.22 0.81 41.48
C GLY A 801 44.71 0.59 41.26
N ASP A 802 45.09 -0.15 40.21
CA ASP A 802 46.50 -0.50 39.91
C ASP A 802 47.20 0.52 38.99
N LYS A 803 46.64 1.70 38.83
CA LYS A 803 47.19 2.74 37.94
C LYS A 803 47.16 4.12 38.59
N VAL A 804 48.02 5.00 38.06
CA VAL A 804 47.96 6.42 38.43
C VAL A 804 47.69 7.24 37.18
N ASN A 805 46.92 8.29 37.34
CA ASN A 805 46.59 9.26 36.30
C ASN A 805 47.14 10.61 36.65
N PHE A 806 47.68 11.31 35.70
CA PHE A 806 48.21 12.67 35.83
C PHE A 806 47.54 13.60 34.80
N VAL A 807 47.18 14.77 35.26
CA VAL A 807 46.70 15.88 34.39
C VAL A 807 47.50 17.11 34.70
N CYS A 808 48.03 17.76 33.66
CA CYS A 808 48.67 19.06 33.80
C CYS A 808 47.94 20.07 32.90
N MET A 809 47.65 21.23 33.50
CA MET A 809 47.06 22.39 32.79
C MET A 809 47.80 23.64 33.09
N ALA A 810 47.95 24.50 32.10
CA ALA A 810 48.65 25.80 32.25
C ALA A 810 47.86 26.91 31.54
N THR A 811 47.91 28.11 32.10
CA THR A 811 47.32 29.29 31.49
C THR A 811 48.22 29.79 30.33
N LYS A 812 47.62 30.47 29.39
CA LYS A 812 48.31 30.88 28.14
C LYS A 812 49.53 31.77 28.37
N ASP A 813 49.48 32.60 29.39
CA ASP A 813 50.54 33.49 29.77
C ASP A 813 51.79 32.78 30.27
N VAL A 814 51.66 31.70 31.08
CA VAL A 814 52.79 30.90 31.54
C VAL A 814 53.34 29.93 30.46
N VAL A 815 52.46 29.47 29.57
CA VAL A 815 52.91 28.73 28.36
C VAL A 815 53.85 29.65 27.52
N GLY A 816 53.52 30.93 27.37
CA GLY A 816 54.38 31.91 26.76
C GLY A 816 55.73 32.13 27.45
N LYS A 817 55.87 31.77 28.75
CA LYS A 817 57.08 31.82 29.53
C LYS A 817 57.92 30.52 29.54
N GLY A 818 57.53 29.53 28.69
CA GLY A 818 58.29 28.29 28.50
C GLY A 818 57.69 27.05 29.17
N ILE A 819 56.59 27.17 29.94
CA ILE A 819 55.88 26.02 30.53
C ILE A 819 55.27 25.17 29.42
N HIS A 820 55.49 23.83 29.52
CA HIS A 820 54.94 22.85 28.58
C HIS A 820 54.36 21.66 29.32
N CYS A 821 53.02 21.61 29.45
CA CYS A 821 52.30 20.54 30.20
C CYS A 821 52.65 19.12 29.72
N GLY A 822 52.88 18.92 28.43
CA GLY A 822 53.28 17.64 27.85
C GLY A 822 54.58 17.08 28.43
N ASN A 823 55.57 17.94 28.68
CA ASN A 823 56.84 17.54 29.27
C ASN A 823 56.70 17.25 30.78
N ILE A 824 55.90 18.05 31.48
CA ILE A 824 55.61 17.91 32.91
C ILE A 824 54.92 16.54 33.20
N VAL A 825 53.85 16.25 32.46
CA VAL A 825 53.16 14.96 32.66
C VAL A 825 54.01 13.76 32.22
N LYS A 826 54.87 13.95 31.21
CA LYS A 826 55.81 12.89 30.78
C LYS A 826 56.81 12.57 31.86
N ALA A 827 57.43 13.56 32.52
CA ALA A 827 58.33 13.36 33.62
C ALA A 827 57.64 12.67 34.85
N ALA A 828 56.43 13.13 35.19
CA ALA A 828 55.64 12.52 36.22
C ALA A 828 55.26 11.05 35.87
N ALA A 829 54.79 10.80 34.65
CA ALA A 829 54.42 9.45 34.23
C ALA A 829 55.62 8.49 34.18
N GLN A 830 56.80 8.92 33.74
CA GLN A 830 57.99 8.11 33.68
C GLN A 830 58.45 7.67 35.10
N ALA A 831 58.37 8.55 36.12
CA ALA A 831 58.67 8.23 37.49
C ALA A 831 57.70 7.17 38.10
N ALA A 832 56.46 7.08 37.54
CA ALA A 832 55.45 6.09 37.89
C ALA A 832 55.42 4.89 36.92
N GLY A 833 56.45 4.63 36.14
CA GLY A 833 56.52 3.47 35.24
C GLY A 833 55.59 3.56 34.02
N GLY A 834 55.19 4.75 33.61
CA GLY A 834 54.33 5.04 32.47
C GLY A 834 54.99 5.90 31.43
N ASN A 835 54.17 6.44 30.51
CA ASN A 835 54.61 7.43 29.52
C ASN A 835 53.44 8.36 29.21
N GLY A 836 53.71 9.54 28.67
CA GLY A 836 52.70 10.52 28.36
C GLY A 836 53.27 11.67 27.54
N GLY A 837 52.41 12.60 27.23
CA GLY A 837 52.71 13.80 26.45
C GLY A 837 51.42 14.56 26.14
N GLY A 838 51.55 15.67 25.48
CA GLY A 838 50.36 16.47 25.12
C GLY A 838 50.77 17.87 24.66
N ARG A 839 49.81 18.74 24.63
CA ARG A 839 49.97 20.14 24.22
C ARG A 839 50.64 20.95 25.32
N PRO A 840 51.22 22.12 24.97
CA PRO A 840 51.85 23.00 25.99
C PRO A 840 50.87 23.49 27.05
N ASP A 841 49.59 23.71 26.71
CA ASP A 841 48.53 24.25 27.58
C ASP A 841 47.80 23.20 28.40
N MET A 842 47.74 21.92 27.89
CA MET A 842 47.07 20.85 28.57
C MET A 842 47.61 19.48 28.15
N ALA A 843 47.90 18.61 29.10
CA ALA A 843 48.35 17.25 28.85
C ALA A 843 47.90 16.31 29.91
N GLN A 844 47.81 15.01 29.58
CA GLN A 844 47.45 13.94 30.49
C GLN A 844 48.31 12.70 30.27
N ALA A 845 48.57 11.96 31.29
CA ALA A 845 49.37 10.77 31.25
C ALA A 845 48.94 9.75 32.28
N GLY A 846 49.39 8.49 32.15
CA GLY A 846 49.14 7.43 33.12
C GLY A 846 50.46 6.71 33.51
N GLY A 847 50.52 6.22 34.72
CA GLY A 847 51.58 5.38 35.25
C GLY A 847 51.03 4.03 35.74
N LYS A 848 51.90 3.06 35.94
CA LYS A 848 51.55 1.68 36.33
C LYS A 848 51.83 1.42 37.86
N ASP A 849 52.48 2.32 38.54
CA ASP A 849 52.85 2.16 39.92
C ASP A 849 52.20 3.22 40.84
N PRO A 850 51.13 2.90 41.56
CA PRO A 850 50.49 3.80 42.51
C PRO A 850 51.37 4.20 43.70
N ALA A 851 52.34 3.36 44.10
CA ALA A 851 53.22 3.66 45.20
C ALA A 851 54.25 4.76 44.85
N ALA A 852 54.48 4.99 43.58
CA ALA A 852 55.40 6.04 43.08
C ALA A 852 54.71 7.43 42.93
N MET A 853 53.45 7.63 43.40
CA MET A 853 52.72 8.89 43.23
C MET A 853 53.51 10.12 43.72
N ASP A 854 54.06 10.06 44.93
CA ASP A 854 54.83 11.20 45.52
C ASP A 854 56.09 11.50 44.70
N GLN A 855 56.75 10.43 44.21
CA GLN A 855 57.96 10.54 43.40
C GLN A 855 57.60 11.10 42.01
N ALA A 856 56.50 10.73 41.46
CA ALA A 856 56.01 11.24 40.18
C ALA A 856 55.64 12.72 40.27
N LEU A 857 54.90 13.13 41.31
CA LEU A 857 54.60 14.54 41.56
C LEU A 857 55.84 15.37 41.83
N ALA A 858 56.85 14.84 42.53
CA ALA A 858 58.16 15.51 42.77
C ALA A 858 58.90 15.71 41.43
N ALA A 859 58.97 14.69 40.55
CA ALA A 859 59.57 14.80 39.21
C ALA A 859 58.86 15.82 38.34
N GLY A 860 57.48 15.86 38.37
CA GLY A 860 56.71 16.90 37.70
C GLY A 860 57.04 18.31 38.26
N LYS A 861 57.18 18.45 39.57
CA LYS A 861 57.55 19.72 40.23
C LYS A 861 58.93 20.19 39.82
N GLU A 862 59.90 19.29 39.83
CA GLU A 862 61.28 19.60 39.39
C GLU A 862 61.29 20.03 37.91
N THR A 863 60.53 19.38 37.10
CA THR A 863 60.37 19.76 35.70
C THR A 863 59.79 21.15 35.53
N ILE A 864 58.77 21.55 36.31
CA ILE A 864 58.22 22.90 36.35
C ILE A 864 59.32 23.89 36.74
N GLN A 865 60.09 23.58 37.84
CA GLN A 865 61.20 24.44 38.29
C GLN A 865 62.27 24.62 37.24
N SER A 866 62.60 23.59 36.46
CA SER A 866 63.66 23.66 35.42
C SER A 866 63.22 24.41 34.16
N MET A 867 61.92 24.58 33.96
CA MET A 867 61.38 25.31 32.82
C MET A 867 61.24 26.80 33.03
N VAL A 868 61.16 27.23 34.29
CA VAL A 868 60.98 28.64 34.66
C VAL A 868 62.29 29.25 35.19
N GLY A 869 63.23 28.42 35.72
CA GLY A 869 64.53 28.85 36.18
C GLY A 869 65.56 28.65 35.12
#